data_09c6718d2b495396838d3769f18ba661
#
_entry.id   09c6718d2b495396838d3769f18ba661
#
_cell.length_a   1.000
_cell.length_b   1.000
_cell.length_c   1.000
_cell.angle_alpha   90.00
_cell.angle_beta   90.00
_cell.angle_gamma   90.00
#
_symmetry.space_group_name_H-M   'P 1'
#
loop_
_entity.id
_entity.type
_entity.pdbx_description
1 polymer ?
#
loop_
_entity_poly.entity_id
_entity_poly.type
_entity_poly.pdbx_seq_one_letter_code
_entity_poly.pdbx_strand_id
1 'polypeptide(L)'
;LSKRGRWKNILLRLLAAGVPGRRRYLLLIIFLTLFAGLKAQDWTTPEIESLLRTYIKQWYEVEGRVFGIDDFEPEPYPLQGANIKVTCMGDTTVFDGTAVDKDGGFWVSMTLRNRLRDTRLRVTISYLGMQTLDSVFVTTEGRSDGVSHYTVVLDSIVLRSHPITTEEVEIIAELQRMYQRGDTIIFNADAYEMPSGSVLLDLVRRLPGLKYEEGKMRYLGRIIEEIRLNGESFFERDMSIALNNMPTDKIKNLKVYEVPDDTLNVMSDNHLIMDMETKEPMDRTLFANISAGTTEKFDRYSLLLNGSVWKTGGSAVYGNFNRSNIPDEYTDAIKSENTNSYFYVNKKIGKTSVSGSVSYNDDYSESKNSVYNKTFLPSYTQNRINENTGTQGNRGWTGSTNLSGRIKEDSNWNFNVNMSRNTGNSATGSSDSILNEGEGLISVTRQSGKTDTDNRSFNINSSFTSNFGESKRYNLNFYLNVTGSDNENTTLNSSENRFLQLGDSVRLVNHRILTPSEQTNCYASLSLQRDLSGSGYASISYNFSRYQSKSIQNYEDILDGTYGTVKRVDSLYYERRNGSVENSLSLDYFYSDSLIRTNISGQASPAVMTADNDQFGRNEHIRYSGIRYNASANFRAKVFKKNQLGFNYRFNNQLPSATQLSTVSDYRDPMNISEGNKNLKNEFRHNFGLEFQFRSWMRATVNYGKRYNAITSLTRLERETGVRRTSPANINGNWNMSEYLYLTYPFSDISVGLTFNHSLNHNVTFVQSFTDSEPKKNAMDWNRFSTGLDVGYSNQYWLTSLEVNYSIEKNKSNYIDNRSGGKRITADAEVSYETPFGLGASTTCRFSKPFGYEMASANQMECIWNVSASYKFLKEKRATLSVTWRDILNSYKGFSAYSSGTSWYETRSFRESSLFVISFHYRFSAFN
;
A
#
# COMPACT_ATOMS: atom_id res chain seq x y z
N LEU A 1 47.41 25.13 -7.76
CA LEU A 1 46.97 26.38 -7.12
C LEU A 1 46.02 27.24 -8.04
N SER A 2 46.06 27.15 -9.33
CA SER A 2 45.28 28.05 -10.23
C SER A 2 43.80 27.63 -10.45
N LYS A 3 43.39 26.43 -10.19
CA LYS A 3 41.96 25.96 -10.34
C LYS A 3 41.10 26.26 -9.10
N ARG A 4 41.69 26.34 -7.90
CA ARG A 4 40.98 26.64 -6.64
C ARG A 4 40.48 28.08 -6.55
N GLY A 5 41.23 29.06 -7.06
CA GLY A 5 40.82 30.47 -7.05
C GLY A 5 39.63 30.79 -7.99
N ARG A 6 39.51 30.06 -9.08
CA ARG A 6 38.41 30.27 -10.06
C ARG A 6 37.04 29.88 -9.52
N TRP A 7 36.96 28.81 -8.76
CA TRP A 7 35.69 28.32 -8.21
C TRP A 7 35.20 29.17 -7.04
N LYS A 8 36.11 29.68 -6.21
CA LYS A 8 35.78 30.64 -5.12
C LYS A 8 35.15 31.93 -5.69
N ASN A 9 35.69 32.45 -6.77
CA ASN A 9 35.16 33.63 -7.45
C ASN A 9 33.82 33.38 -8.23
N ILE A 10 33.61 32.17 -8.71
CA ILE A 10 32.32 31.77 -9.33
C ILE A 10 31.24 31.62 -8.25
N LEU A 11 31.55 31.02 -7.12
CA LEU A 11 30.62 30.88 -5.98
C LEU A 11 30.22 32.24 -5.40
N LEU A 12 31.20 33.15 -5.21
CA LEU A 12 30.94 34.48 -4.73
C LEU A 12 30.17 35.37 -5.73
N ARG A 13 30.37 35.15 -7.03
CA ARG A 13 29.59 35.84 -8.08
C ARG A 13 28.17 35.30 -8.22
N LEU A 14 27.96 34.00 -7.99
CA LEU A 14 26.60 33.37 -7.98
C LEU A 14 25.80 33.77 -6.73
N LEU A 15 26.49 34.02 -5.60
CA LEU A 15 25.87 34.51 -4.37
C LEU A 15 25.58 36.00 -4.38
N ALA A 16 26.38 36.77 -5.16
CA ALA A 16 26.25 38.22 -5.29
C ALA A 16 25.28 38.67 -6.43
N ALA A 17 25.02 37.82 -7.41
CA ALA A 17 24.03 38.08 -8.45
C ALA A 17 22.63 37.98 -7.85
N GLY A 18 21.87 39.09 -7.87
CA GLY A 18 20.54 39.24 -7.26
C GLY A 18 19.43 38.30 -7.75
N VAL A 19 19.63 36.99 -7.66
CA VAL A 19 18.65 35.97 -8.02
C VAL A 19 17.62 35.82 -6.90
N PRO A 20 16.31 35.87 -7.14
CA PRO A 20 15.27 35.77 -6.11
C PRO A 20 15.39 34.47 -5.31
N GLY A 21 15.15 34.56 -4.00
CA GLY A 21 15.49 33.58 -2.96
C GLY A 21 15.15 32.10 -3.24
N ARG A 22 14.15 31.79 -4.02
CA ARG A 22 13.76 30.37 -4.33
C ARG A 22 14.73 29.64 -5.26
N ARG A 23 15.45 30.32 -6.14
CA ARG A 23 16.43 29.71 -7.07
C ARG A 23 17.79 29.43 -6.41
N ARG A 24 18.12 30.13 -5.30
CA ARG A 24 19.37 29.90 -4.56
C ARG A 24 19.41 28.51 -3.91
N TYR A 25 18.30 28.02 -3.38
CA TYR A 25 18.23 26.70 -2.75
C TYR A 25 18.29 25.55 -3.77
N LEU A 26 17.69 25.71 -4.92
CA LEU A 26 17.77 24.70 -5.98
C LEU A 26 19.20 24.54 -6.52
N LEU A 27 19.93 25.64 -6.71
CA LEU A 27 21.34 25.62 -7.12
C LEU A 27 22.25 25.05 -6.04
N LEU A 28 21.96 25.28 -4.76
CA LEU A 28 22.73 24.71 -3.66
C LEU A 28 22.52 23.19 -3.54
N ILE A 29 21.29 22.70 -3.75
CA ILE A 29 20.95 21.28 -3.78
C ILE A 29 21.61 20.57 -4.97
N ILE A 30 21.57 21.17 -6.15
CA ILE A 30 22.23 20.64 -7.38
C ILE A 30 23.76 20.64 -7.19
N PHE A 31 24.31 21.62 -6.52
CA PHE A 31 25.74 21.71 -6.23
C PHE A 31 26.18 20.66 -5.20
N LEU A 32 25.39 20.43 -4.16
CA LEU A 32 25.65 19.39 -3.15
C LEU A 32 25.53 17.97 -3.72
N THR A 33 24.60 17.73 -4.65
CA THR A 33 24.46 16.42 -5.31
C THR A 33 25.57 16.14 -6.33
N LEU A 34 26.08 17.16 -7.00
CA LEU A 34 27.22 17.03 -7.94
C LEU A 34 28.56 16.81 -7.23
N PHE A 35 28.70 17.26 -5.97
CA PHE A 35 29.93 17.09 -5.19
C PHE A 35 29.98 15.83 -4.32
N ALA A 36 28.88 15.14 -4.10
CA ALA A 36 28.86 13.85 -3.41
C ALA A 36 29.57 12.71 -4.19
N GLY A 37 29.95 12.95 -5.44
CA GLY A 37 30.71 12.02 -6.28
C GLY A 37 32.24 12.14 -6.23
N LEU A 38 32.80 13.09 -5.49
CA LEU A 38 34.24 13.30 -5.44
C LEU A 38 34.76 13.15 -4.01
N LYS A 39 35.32 11.96 -3.73
CA LYS A 39 36.20 11.57 -2.60
C LYS A 39 36.12 12.42 -1.32
N ALA A 40 35.50 11.82 -0.30
CA ALA A 40 35.49 12.28 1.08
C ALA A 40 36.86 12.06 1.77
N GLN A 41 37.93 12.65 1.28
CA GLN A 41 39.21 12.77 1.94
C GLN A 41 39.75 14.17 1.66
N ASP A 42 40.01 14.94 2.69
CA ASP A 42 40.63 16.28 2.74
C ASP A 42 39.68 17.50 2.78
N TRP A 43 38.69 17.48 3.65
CA TRP A 43 37.93 18.68 3.97
C TRP A 43 37.91 18.96 5.50
N THR A 44 39.07 19.02 6.09
CA THR A 44 39.29 19.62 7.40
C THR A 44 40.16 20.87 7.21
N THR A 45 39.58 21.92 6.62
CA THR A 45 40.28 23.23 6.64
C THR A 45 39.57 24.20 7.59
N PRO A 46 40.31 24.98 8.33
CA PRO A 46 39.78 26.00 9.28
C PRO A 46 38.79 26.96 8.68
N GLU A 47 38.74 27.09 7.34
CA GLU A 47 37.82 28.00 6.62
C GLU A 47 36.41 27.48 6.51
N ILE A 48 36.17 26.14 6.42
CA ILE A 48 34.82 25.56 6.48
C ILE A 48 34.30 25.52 7.90
N GLU A 49 35.17 25.27 8.86
CA GLU A 49 34.83 25.47 10.27
C GLU A 49 34.45 26.92 10.56
N SER A 50 35.10 27.94 9.94
CA SER A 50 34.72 29.34 10.11
C SER A 50 33.41 29.72 9.43
N LEU A 51 33.03 29.06 8.29
CA LEU A 51 31.75 29.26 7.63
C LEU A 51 30.58 28.50 8.35
N LEU A 52 30.86 27.36 8.94
CA LEU A 52 29.93 26.65 9.81
C LEU A 52 29.81 27.33 11.20
N ARG A 53 30.84 28.02 11.66
CA ARG A 53 30.84 28.81 12.89
C ARG A 53 30.05 30.12 12.79
N THR A 54 29.63 30.53 11.59
CA THR A 54 28.76 31.72 11.41
C THR A 54 27.29 31.41 11.74
N TYR A 55 26.91 30.16 11.91
CA TYR A 55 25.66 29.74 12.55
C TYR A 55 25.94 29.37 14.02
N ILE A 56 26.22 30.38 14.86
CA ILE A 56 26.44 30.17 16.29
C ILE A 56 25.16 29.65 16.90
N LYS A 57 25.14 28.38 17.25
CA LYS A 57 24.15 27.81 18.16
C LYS A 57 24.46 28.40 19.55
N GLN A 58 23.52 29.10 20.12
CA GLN A 58 23.55 29.47 21.54
C GLN A 58 22.78 28.39 22.30
N TRP A 59 23.41 27.86 23.32
CA TRP A 59 22.82 26.84 24.17
C TRP A 59 22.47 27.45 25.51
N TYR A 60 21.22 27.32 25.92
CA TYR A 60 20.71 27.79 27.19
C TYR A 60 20.34 26.62 28.07
N GLU A 61 20.82 26.58 29.29
CA GLU A 61 20.51 25.52 30.24
C GLU A 61 20.05 26.14 31.56
N VAL A 62 19.02 25.55 32.14
CA VAL A 62 18.51 25.88 33.46
C VAL A 62 18.39 24.60 34.26
N GLU A 63 19.09 24.52 35.36
CA GLU A 63 19.01 23.36 36.26
C GLU A 63 18.77 23.84 37.70
N GLY A 64 18.17 22.97 38.50
CA GLY A 64 17.93 23.31 39.89
C GLY A 64 17.16 22.27 40.65
N ARG A 65 16.75 22.61 41.86
CA ARG A 65 15.90 21.77 42.71
C ARG A 65 14.71 22.55 43.20
N VAL A 66 13.52 21.90 43.25
CA VAL A 66 12.27 22.52 43.71
C VAL A 66 11.71 21.72 44.90
N PHE A 67 11.48 22.42 45.97
CA PHE A 67 10.90 21.90 47.19
C PHE A 67 9.61 22.65 47.55
N GLY A 68 8.70 21.98 48.25
CA GLY A 68 7.52 22.59 48.82
C GLY A 68 7.58 22.67 50.32
N ILE A 69 6.91 23.67 50.85
CA ILE A 69 6.58 23.76 52.28
C ILE A 69 5.09 24.06 52.36
N ASP A 70 4.37 23.28 53.13
CA ASP A 70 2.96 23.52 53.44
C ASP A 70 2.66 23.44 54.95
N ASP A 71 1.41 23.68 55.30
CA ASP A 71 0.98 23.70 56.71
C ASP A 71 1.02 22.30 57.39
N PHE A 72 1.15 21.21 56.59
CA PHE A 72 1.20 19.82 57.06
C PHE A 72 2.64 19.33 57.18
N GLU A 73 3.51 19.75 56.29
CA GLU A 73 4.96 19.44 56.30
C GLU A 73 5.79 20.73 56.32
N PRO A 74 6.19 21.14 57.55
CA PRO A 74 6.98 22.38 57.73
C PRO A 74 8.45 22.25 57.29
N GLU A 75 8.94 21.02 57.02
CA GLU A 75 10.27 20.80 56.42
C GLU A 75 10.18 20.73 54.89
N PRO A 76 11.15 21.27 54.15
CA PRO A 76 11.13 21.26 52.72
C PRO A 76 11.14 19.83 52.14
N TYR A 77 10.13 19.46 51.33
CA TYR A 77 10.06 18.17 50.63
C TYR A 77 10.09 18.34 49.10
N PRO A 78 10.66 17.39 48.34
CA PRO A 78 10.76 17.48 46.88
C PRO A 78 9.38 17.55 46.23
N LEU A 79 9.16 18.57 45.38
CA LEU A 79 7.88 18.70 44.61
C LEU A 79 7.97 17.94 43.29
N GLN A 80 7.89 16.62 43.37
CA GLN A 80 7.82 15.76 42.16
C GLN A 80 6.66 16.15 41.25
N GLY A 81 6.92 16.36 39.95
CA GLY A 81 5.91 16.71 38.97
C GLY A 81 5.59 18.22 38.90
N ALA A 82 6.27 19.08 39.62
CA ALA A 82 6.15 20.52 39.43
C ALA A 82 6.56 20.91 38.01
N ASN A 83 5.78 21.79 37.37
CA ASN A 83 6.01 22.21 35.99
C ASN A 83 7.01 23.36 35.94
N ILE A 84 8.05 23.19 35.17
CA ILE A 84 9.05 24.18 34.85
C ILE A 84 8.84 24.66 33.42
N LYS A 85 8.74 25.98 33.24
CA LYS A 85 8.74 26.63 31.92
C LYS A 85 9.85 27.68 31.89
N VAL A 86 10.70 27.59 30.87
CA VAL A 86 11.79 28.55 30.63
C VAL A 86 11.52 29.26 29.32
N THR A 87 11.56 30.59 29.33
CA THR A 87 11.29 31.44 28.16
C THR A 87 12.43 32.44 27.99
N CYS A 88 12.92 32.60 26.76
CA CYS A 88 13.93 33.59 26.44
C CYS A 88 13.33 35.00 26.37
N MET A 89 13.89 35.96 27.14
CA MET A 89 13.37 37.33 27.16
C MET A 89 13.59 38.08 25.83
N GLY A 90 14.64 37.73 25.10
CA GLY A 90 14.92 38.33 23.78
C GLY A 90 13.99 37.84 22.65
N ASP A 91 13.36 36.70 22.83
CA ASP A 91 12.33 36.12 21.91
C ASP A 91 11.40 35.22 22.71
N THR A 92 10.26 35.74 23.13
CA THR A 92 9.30 35.04 23.98
C THR A 92 8.56 33.90 23.25
N THR A 93 8.73 33.75 21.93
CA THR A 93 8.24 32.60 21.19
C THR A 93 9.12 31.34 21.38
N VAL A 94 10.32 31.55 21.95
CA VAL A 94 11.27 30.46 22.27
C VAL A 94 11.14 30.13 23.74
N PHE A 95 10.58 28.96 24.00
CA PHE A 95 10.42 28.39 25.32
C PHE A 95 10.56 26.87 25.30
N ASP A 96 10.97 26.33 26.43
CA ASP A 96 10.98 24.91 26.71
C ASP A 96 10.60 24.66 28.17
N GLY A 97 10.32 23.40 28.54
CA GLY A 97 9.92 23.06 29.88
C GLY A 97 10.10 21.59 30.22
N THR A 98 10.09 21.31 31.50
CA THR A 98 10.21 19.96 32.05
C THR A 98 9.33 19.82 33.30
N ALA A 99 9.24 18.60 33.84
CA ALA A 99 8.69 18.36 35.17
C ALA A 99 9.80 17.96 36.12
N VAL A 100 9.66 18.34 37.36
CA VAL A 100 10.60 18.05 38.48
C VAL A 100 10.59 16.54 38.74
N ASP A 101 11.77 15.95 38.90
CA ASP A 101 11.95 14.54 39.21
C ASP A 101 11.62 14.19 40.69
N LYS A 102 11.75 12.89 41.02
CA LYS A 102 11.43 12.36 42.35
C LYS A 102 12.33 12.93 43.48
N ASP A 103 13.52 13.43 43.15
CA ASP A 103 14.51 13.97 44.11
C ASP A 103 14.47 15.51 44.13
N GLY A 104 13.46 16.09 43.49
CA GLY A 104 13.25 17.54 43.39
C GLY A 104 14.05 18.21 42.29
N GLY A 105 14.86 17.48 41.52
CA GLY A 105 15.73 18.03 40.49
C GLY A 105 14.98 18.32 39.18
N PHE A 106 15.46 19.29 38.44
CA PHE A 106 15.07 19.54 37.07
C PHE A 106 16.21 20.04 36.21
N TRP A 107 16.11 19.78 34.91
CA TRP A 107 17.03 20.30 33.91
C TRP A 107 16.26 20.60 32.61
N VAL A 108 16.46 21.83 32.08
CA VAL A 108 15.87 22.29 30.82
C VAL A 108 16.98 22.81 29.93
N SER A 109 16.98 22.41 28.68
CA SER A 109 17.97 22.77 27.68
C SER A 109 17.33 23.26 26.39
N MET A 110 17.71 24.45 25.96
CA MET A 110 17.20 25.06 24.71
C MET A 110 18.36 25.45 23.80
N THR A 111 18.18 25.25 22.50
CA THR A 111 19.14 25.67 21.47
C THR A 111 18.54 26.75 20.59
N LEU A 112 19.23 27.90 20.47
CA LEU A 112 18.81 28.98 19.57
C LEU A 112 19.72 29.09 18.36
N ARG A 113 19.13 29.33 17.19
CA ARG A 113 19.87 29.49 15.94
C ARG A 113 20.26 30.93 15.60
N ASN A 114 19.62 31.90 16.23
CA ASN A 114 19.90 33.32 16.03
C ASN A 114 20.55 33.89 17.29
N ARG A 115 21.51 34.81 17.10
CA ARG A 115 22.17 35.50 18.20
C ARG A 115 21.15 36.43 18.88
N LEU A 116 20.63 36.04 20.05
CA LEU A 116 19.88 36.94 20.90
C LEU A 116 20.87 37.85 21.65
N ARG A 117 20.51 39.14 21.73
CA ARG A 117 21.29 40.11 22.50
C ARG A 117 20.96 40.07 24.00
N ASP A 118 19.83 39.50 24.36
CA ASP A 118 19.33 39.39 25.72
C ASP A 118 19.72 38.04 26.32
N THR A 119 20.46 38.03 27.37
CA THR A 119 20.94 36.84 28.10
C THR A 119 20.06 36.50 29.31
N ARG A 120 18.84 37.07 29.40
CA ARG A 120 17.93 36.83 30.51
C ARG A 120 16.93 35.74 30.14
N LEU A 121 16.69 34.83 31.09
CA LEU A 121 15.69 33.76 30.98
C LEU A 121 14.58 34.00 32.02
N ARG A 122 13.35 33.94 31.61
CA ARG A 122 12.21 33.88 32.51
C ARG A 122 11.93 32.44 32.87
N VAL A 123 12.01 32.13 34.16
CA VAL A 123 11.70 30.80 34.70
C VAL A 123 10.40 30.88 35.48
N THR A 124 9.39 30.07 35.03
CA THR A 124 8.13 29.95 35.73
C THR A 124 8.05 28.54 36.30
N ILE A 125 7.86 28.41 37.61
CA ILE A 125 7.73 27.13 38.31
C ILE A 125 6.35 27.10 38.96
N SER A 126 5.55 26.09 38.63
CA SER A 126 4.19 25.97 39.16
C SER A 126 3.89 24.55 39.62
N TYR A 127 3.19 24.47 40.75
CA TYR A 127 2.67 23.22 41.29
C TYR A 127 1.29 23.47 41.91
N LEU A 128 0.39 22.47 41.78
CA LEU A 128 -1.00 22.61 42.25
C LEU A 128 -1.00 22.82 43.78
N GLY A 129 -1.64 23.89 44.23
CA GLY A 129 -1.73 24.22 45.65
C GLY A 129 -0.54 25.01 46.18
N MET A 130 0.44 25.35 45.34
CA MET A 130 1.61 26.11 45.73
C MET A 130 1.67 27.48 45.01
N GLN A 131 2.33 28.46 45.62
CA GLN A 131 2.55 29.77 45.01
C GLN A 131 3.49 29.64 43.84
N THR A 132 3.07 30.05 42.65
CA THR A 132 3.86 30.00 41.42
C THR A 132 5.06 30.99 41.53
N LEU A 133 6.26 30.50 41.27
CA LEU A 133 7.44 31.36 41.04
C LEU A 133 7.46 31.77 39.57
N ASP A 134 7.53 33.07 39.31
CA ASP A 134 7.70 33.65 37.97
C ASP A 134 8.78 34.75 38.07
N SER A 135 10.02 34.42 37.67
CA SER A 135 11.16 35.31 37.86
C SER A 135 12.10 35.31 36.66
N VAL A 136 12.83 36.40 36.50
CA VAL A 136 13.80 36.57 35.41
C VAL A 136 15.19 36.45 35.98
N PHE A 137 15.96 35.53 35.43
CA PHE A 137 17.33 35.26 35.81
C PHE A 137 18.31 35.68 34.71
N VAL A 138 19.47 36.16 35.10
CA VAL A 138 20.60 36.49 34.20
C VAL A 138 21.45 35.24 34.05
N THR A 139 21.72 34.86 32.81
CA THR A 139 22.55 33.67 32.51
C THR A 139 24.03 33.95 32.76
N THR A 140 24.75 32.91 33.15
CA THR A 140 26.22 32.92 33.17
C THR A 140 26.74 32.39 31.84
N GLU A 141 27.63 33.14 31.18
CA GLU A 141 28.20 32.73 29.90
C GLU A 141 29.44 31.84 30.11
N GLY A 142 29.38 30.63 29.51
CA GLY A 142 30.51 29.71 29.41
C GLY A 142 30.83 29.43 27.94
N ARG A 143 32.03 28.98 27.62
CA ARG A 143 32.41 28.56 26.27
C ARG A 143 32.97 27.14 26.31
N SER A 144 32.34 26.22 25.56
CA SER A 144 32.87 24.88 25.33
C SER A 144 32.78 24.59 23.83
N ASP A 145 33.89 24.10 23.24
CA ASP A 145 33.95 23.68 21.80
C ASP A 145 33.49 24.74 20.78
N GLY A 146 33.68 26.03 21.11
CA GLY A 146 33.33 27.15 20.22
C GLY A 146 31.85 27.52 20.23
N VAL A 147 31.04 26.92 21.09
CA VAL A 147 29.61 27.21 21.30
C VAL A 147 29.48 28.04 22.58
N SER A 148 28.66 29.10 22.56
CA SER A 148 28.35 29.85 23.77
C SER A 148 27.26 29.14 24.57
N HIS A 149 27.58 28.76 25.79
CA HIS A 149 26.65 28.17 26.75
C HIS A 149 26.22 29.25 27.74
N TYR A 150 24.92 29.36 27.94
CA TYR A 150 24.29 30.27 28.87
C TYR A 150 23.55 29.45 29.92
N THR A 151 24.10 29.44 31.16
CA THR A 151 23.57 28.61 32.24
C THR A 151 22.93 29.44 33.34
N VAL A 152 21.88 28.89 33.93
CA VAL A 152 21.27 29.35 35.19
C VAL A 152 21.17 28.14 36.11
N VAL A 153 21.85 28.21 37.23
CA VAL A 153 21.78 27.21 38.30
C VAL A 153 20.93 27.76 39.42
N LEU A 154 19.87 27.04 39.79
CA LEU A 154 18.93 27.39 40.84
C LEU A 154 19.07 26.36 41.95
N ASP A 155 19.96 26.59 42.89
CA ASP A 155 20.40 25.63 43.92
C ASP A 155 19.23 24.99 44.69
N SER A 156 18.26 25.81 45.14
CA SER A 156 17.11 25.31 45.88
C SER A 156 15.98 26.35 45.84
N ILE A 157 14.86 26.00 45.26
CA ILE A 157 13.68 26.84 45.22
C ILE A 157 12.62 26.20 46.10
N VAL A 158 12.09 26.98 47.02
CA VAL A 158 11.02 26.55 47.90
C VAL A 158 9.73 27.26 47.55
N LEU A 159 8.74 26.51 47.13
CA LEU A 159 7.37 27.01 46.93
C LEU A 159 6.55 26.84 48.21
N ARG A 160 5.78 27.84 48.55
CA ARG A 160 4.91 27.82 49.73
C ARG A 160 3.47 27.51 49.34
N SER A 161 2.75 26.86 50.24
CA SER A 161 1.30 26.61 50.08
C SER A 161 0.55 27.92 49.87
N HIS A 162 -0.33 27.92 48.87
CA HIS A 162 -1.24 29.02 48.60
C HIS A 162 -2.65 28.47 48.65
N PRO A 163 -3.55 28.91 49.58
CA PRO A 163 -4.88 28.42 49.64
C PRO A 163 -5.60 28.79 48.34
N ILE A 164 -6.03 27.76 47.62
CA ILE A 164 -6.85 27.92 46.41
C ILE A 164 -8.25 28.27 46.89
N THR A 165 -8.60 29.54 46.85
CA THR A 165 -10.03 29.92 46.84
C THR A 165 -10.58 29.51 45.47
N THR A 166 -11.25 28.40 45.43
CA THR A 166 -11.96 27.93 44.22
C THR A 166 -13.16 28.84 43.98
N GLU A 167 -13.01 29.91 43.21
CA GLU A 167 -14.08 30.23 42.29
C GLU A 167 -14.13 29.07 41.31
N GLU A 168 -15.32 28.51 41.14
CA GLU A 168 -15.56 27.37 40.24
C GLU A 168 -15.18 27.76 38.80
N VAL A 169 -13.91 27.53 38.43
CA VAL A 169 -13.46 27.70 37.05
C VAL A 169 -13.81 26.43 36.35
N GLU A 170 -14.92 26.46 35.64
CA GLU A 170 -15.26 25.47 34.65
C GLU A 170 -14.16 25.50 33.54
N ILE A 171 -13.12 24.73 33.69
CA ILE A 171 -12.10 24.58 32.65
C ILE A 171 -12.73 23.67 31.58
N ILE A 172 -13.43 24.26 30.62
CA ILE A 172 -13.75 23.61 29.36
C ILE A 172 -12.43 23.47 28.59
N ALA A 173 -11.64 22.48 28.96
CA ALA A 173 -10.52 22.09 28.14
C ALA A 173 -11.10 21.33 26.95
N GLU A 174 -11.23 21.96 25.78
CA GLU A 174 -11.48 21.24 24.55
C GLU A 174 -10.33 20.25 24.34
N LEU A 175 -10.63 18.96 24.48
CA LEU A 175 -9.68 17.89 24.17
C LEU A 175 -9.29 17.99 22.70
N GLN A 176 -8.00 18.18 22.44
CA GLN A 176 -7.50 18.26 21.08
C GLN A 176 -7.78 16.94 20.36
N ARG A 177 -8.62 16.96 19.32
CA ARG A 177 -9.08 15.78 18.58
C ARG A 177 -7.95 15.08 17.83
N MET A 178 -7.06 15.86 17.20
CA MET A 178 -5.96 15.36 16.40
C MET A 178 -4.75 16.27 16.56
N TYR A 179 -3.56 15.67 16.76
CA TYR A 179 -2.30 16.39 16.81
C TYR A 179 -1.15 15.56 16.25
N GLN A 180 -0.07 16.21 15.85
CA GLN A 180 1.13 15.57 15.33
C GLN A 180 2.26 15.68 16.33
N ARG A 181 2.89 14.55 16.64
CA ARG A 181 4.11 14.46 17.45
C ARG A 181 5.20 13.75 16.66
N GLY A 182 6.20 14.48 16.21
CA GLY A 182 7.22 13.93 15.31
C GLY A 182 6.61 13.53 13.97
N ASP A 183 6.75 12.28 13.59
CA ASP A 183 6.21 11.67 12.37
C ASP A 183 4.88 10.96 12.62
N THR A 184 4.41 10.94 13.86
CA THR A 184 3.19 10.24 14.27
C THR A 184 2.03 11.22 14.33
N ILE A 185 0.94 10.86 13.68
CA ILE A 185 -0.36 11.52 13.83
C ILE A 185 -1.11 10.80 14.94
N ILE A 186 -1.62 11.54 15.88
CA ILE A 186 -2.31 11.02 17.06
C ILE A 186 -3.74 11.55 17.05
N PHE A 187 -4.68 10.64 17.08
CA PHE A 187 -6.11 10.91 17.30
C PHE A 187 -6.45 10.56 18.73
N ASN A 188 -6.97 11.51 19.47
CA ASN A 188 -7.43 11.30 20.83
C ASN A 188 -8.86 10.72 20.79
N ALA A 189 -9.03 9.45 21.16
CA ALA A 189 -10.34 8.81 21.08
C ALA A 189 -11.38 9.44 22.03
N ASP A 190 -10.95 9.95 23.17
CA ASP A 190 -11.85 10.59 24.15
C ASP A 190 -12.41 11.95 23.67
N ALA A 191 -11.79 12.56 22.67
CA ALA A 191 -12.30 13.78 22.06
C ALA A 191 -13.44 13.57 21.07
N TYR A 192 -13.78 12.31 20.77
CA TYR A 192 -14.90 11.93 19.92
C TYR A 192 -16.00 11.28 20.75
N GLU A 193 -17.14 11.89 20.79
CA GLU A 193 -18.32 11.33 21.46
C GLU A 193 -18.85 10.13 20.67
N MET A 194 -18.79 8.94 21.29
CA MET A 194 -19.20 7.70 20.64
C MET A 194 -20.45 7.12 21.29
N PRO A 195 -21.41 6.58 20.49
CA PRO A 195 -22.52 5.83 21.04
C PRO A 195 -22.04 4.66 21.90
N SER A 196 -22.78 4.33 22.95
CA SER A 196 -22.48 3.17 23.80
C SER A 196 -22.47 1.90 22.97
N GLY A 197 -21.42 1.05 23.15
CA GLY A 197 -21.23 -0.18 22.41
C GLY A 197 -20.59 -0.01 21.02
N SER A 198 -20.11 1.19 20.69
CA SER A 198 -19.32 1.43 19.46
C SER A 198 -18.00 0.69 19.47
N VAL A 199 -17.56 0.28 18.29
CA VAL A 199 -16.28 -0.38 18.04
C VAL A 199 -15.30 0.52 17.31
N LEU A 200 -14.05 0.07 17.18
CA LEU A 200 -13.00 0.83 16.50
C LEU A 200 -13.39 1.29 15.10
N LEU A 201 -14.11 0.47 14.34
CA LEU A 201 -14.59 0.86 13.00
C LEU A 201 -15.51 2.09 13.04
N ASP A 202 -16.39 2.18 14.04
CA ASP A 202 -17.28 3.34 14.22
C ASP A 202 -16.49 4.61 14.54
N LEU A 203 -15.38 4.49 15.28
CA LEU A 203 -14.46 5.59 15.55
C LEU A 203 -13.69 5.98 14.27
N VAL A 204 -13.10 5.02 13.56
CA VAL A 204 -12.32 5.25 12.32
C VAL A 204 -13.13 6.03 11.30
N ARG A 205 -14.42 5.73 11.13
CA ARG A 205 -15.30 6.43 10.20
C ARG A 205 -15.54 7.91 10.57
N ARG A 206 -15.24 8.31 11.81
CA ARG A 206 -15.36 9.69 12.30
C ARG A 206 -14.06 10.46 12.30
N LEU A 207 -12.92 9.76 12.06
CA LEU A 207 -11.60 10.39 12.11
C LEU A 207 -11.25 11.07 10.78
N PRO A 208 -10.83 12.34 10.80
CA PRO A 208 -10.52 13.08 9.59
C PRO A 208 -9.32 12.46 8.86
N GLY A 209 -9.44 12.28 7.54
CA GLY A 209 -8.40 11.73 6.69
C GLY A 209 -8.28 10.20 6.71
N LEU A 210 -9.00 9.51 7.61
CA LEU A 210 -9.14 8.05 7.62
C LEU A 210 -10.37 7.65 6.81
N LYS A 211 -10.22 6.63 5.96
CA LYS A 211 -11.30 6.01 5.18
C LYS A 211 -11.17 4.50 5.26
N TYR A 212 -12.29 3.81 5.42
CA TYR A 212 -12.36 2.36 5.32
C TYR A 212 -13.27 1.98 4.16
N GLU A 213 -12.68 1.50 3.08
CA GLU A 213 -13.34 1.19 1.82
C GLU A 213 -12.81 -0.14 1.27
N GLU A 214 -13.70 -0.97 0.74
CA GLU A 214 -13.34 -2.26 0.11
C GLU A 214 -12.46 -3.16 1.00
N GLY A 215 -12.70 -3.17 2.31
CA GLY A 215 -11.91 -3.94 3.27
C GLY A 215 -10.52 -3.37 3.58
N LYS A 216 -10.19 -2.19 3.06
CA LYS A 216 -8.90 -1.52 3.25
C LYS A 216 -9.06 -0.22 4.01
N MET A 217 -8.19 -0.01 4.98
CA MET A 217 -8.10 1.26 5.69
C MET A 217 -7.03 2.16 5.05
N ARG A 218 -7.38 3.44 4.84
CA ARG A 218 -6.49 4.42 4.22
C ARG A 218 -6.39 5.67 5.08
N TYR A 219 -5.20 6.25 5.15
CA TYR A 219 -4.97 7.58 5.71
C TYR A 219 -4.36 8.49 4.64
N LEU A 220 -5.02 9.60 4.35
CA LEU A 220 -4.64 10.54 3.26
C LEU A 220 -4.37 9.81 1.93
N GLY A 221 -5.21 8.81 1.59
CA GLY A 221 -5.11 8.00 0.38
C GLY A 221 -4.08 6.86 0.43
N ARG A 222 -3.23 6.77 1.47
CA ARG A 222 -2.28 5.66 1.66
C ARG A 222 -2.92 4.51 2.44
N ILE A 223 -2.64 3.28 2.04
CA ILE A 223 -3.13 2.09 2.74
C ILE A 223 -2.41 1.97 4.08
N ILE A 224 -3.18 1.70 5.14
CA ILE A 224 -2.67 1.24 6.43
C ILE A 224 -2.60 -0.28 6.35
N GLU A 225 -1.42 -0.84 6.58
CA GLU A 225 -1.15 -2.25 6.35
C GLU A 225 -1.29 -3.11 7.59
N GLU A 226 -1.18 -2.52 8.78
CA GLU A 226 -1.24 -3.21 10.05
C GLU A 226 -1.93 -2.37 11.12
N ILE A 227 -2.69 -3.04 12.00
CA ILE A 227 -3.17 -2.47 13.26
C ILE A 227 -2.39 -3.13 14.40
N ARG A 228 -1.81 -2.31 15.28
CA ARG A 228 -1.13 -2.73 16.51
C ARG A 228 -1.93 -2.39 17.74
N LEU A 229 -1.66 -3.09 18.82
CA LEU A 229 -2.20 -2.82 20.14
C LEU A 229 -1.05 -2.54 21.11
N ASN A 230 -0.95 -1.29 21.60
CA ASN A 230 0.13 -0.86 22.50
C ASN A 230 1.54 -1.17 21.97
N GLY A 231 1.73 -1.01 20.64
CA GLY A 231 2.98 -1.26 19.93
C GLY A 231 3.23 -2.71 19.53
N GLU A 232 2.43 -3.67 19.99
CA GLU A 232 2.57 -5.09 19.63
C GLU A 232 1.65 -5.44 18.45
N SER A 233 2.16 -6.22 17.47
CA SER A 233 1.34 -6.82 16.41
C SER A 233 0.37 -7.82 17.04
N PHE A 234 -0.91 -7.57 16.93
CA PHE A 234 -1.92 -8.33 17.67
C PHE A 234 -2.79 -9.20 16.78
N PHE A 235 -3.11 -8.73 15.59
CA PHE A 235 -4.18 -9.31 14.77
C PHE A 235 -3.67 -10.06 13.53
N GLU A 236 -2.39 -10.41 13.46
CA GLU A 236 -1.76 -11.19 12.38
C GLU A 236 -2.22 -10.84 10.95
N ARG A 237 -2.35 -9.53 10.65
CA ARG A 237 -2.80 -8.97 9.38
C ARG A 237 -4.32 -8.97 9.13
N ASP A 238 -5.16 -9.54 10.00
CA ASP A 238 -6.60 -9.38 9.89
C ASP A 238 -7.08 -8.17 10.70
N MET A 239 -7.06 -7.00 10.07
CA MET A 239 -7.53 -5.75 10.68
C MET A 239 -9.00 -5.79 11.05
N SER A 240 -9.80 -6.66 10.40
CA SER A 240 -11.25 -6.73 10.64
C SER A 240 -11.56 -7.17 12.07
N ILE A 241 -10.68 -7.97 12.68
CA ILE A 241 -10.82 -8.40 14.08
C ILE A 241 -10.76 -7.19 15.00
N ALA A 242 -9.76 -6.33 14.84
CA ALA A 242 -9.64 -5.11 15.63
C ALA A 242 -10.82 -4.15 15.38
N LEU A 243 -11.10 -3.89 14.11
CA LEU A 243 -12.11 -2.93 13.69
C LEU A 243 -13.50 -3.28 14.23
N ASN A 244 -13.87 -4.56 14.20
CA ASN A 244 -15.21 -5.00 14.56
C ASN A 244 -15.38 -5.39 16.03
N ASN A 245 -14.28 -5.58 16.79
CA ASN A 245 -14.35 -6.11 18.13
C ASN A 245 -13.82 -5.19 19.23
N MET A 246 -12.88 -4.26 18.91
CA MET A 246 -12.30 -3.40 19.92
C MET A 246 -13.30 -2.29 20.34
N PRO A 247 -13.79 -2.26 21.58
CA PRO A 247 -14.68 -1.24 22.06
C PRO A 247 -13.99 0.14 22.13
N THR A 248 -14.67 1.18 21.69
CA THR A 248 -14.11 2.54 21.67
C THR A 248 -13.82 3.12 23.05
N ASP A 249 -14.59 2.73 24.07
CA ASP A 249 -14.39 3.14 25.47
C ASP A 249 -13.09 2.66 26.09
N LYS A 250 -12.46 1.63 25.53
CA LYS A 250 -11.15 1.11 25.95
C LYS A 250 -9.96 1.78 25.25
N ILE A 251 -10.20 2.53 24.18
CA ILE A 251 -9.17 3.18 23.38
C ILE A 251 -8.90 4.59 23.94
N LYS A 252 -7.61 4.91 24.14
CA LYS A 252 -7.14 6.24 24.53
C LYS A 252 -6.73 7.05 23.32
N ASN A 253 -5.82 6.50 22.50
CA ASN A 253 -5.30 7.15 21.31
C ASN A 253 -5.21 6.17 20.15
N LEU A 254 -5.36 6.70 18.92
CA LEU A 254 -4.98 6.01 17.70
C LEU A 254 -3.79 6.77 17.09
N LYS A 255 -2.68 6.07 16.89
CA LYS A 255 -1.43 6.64 16.38
C LYS A 255 -1.21 6.10 14.98
N VAL A 256 -1.05 6.97 13.99
CA VAL A 256 -0.72 6.60 12.61
C VAL A 256 0.69 7.07 12.30
N TYR A 257 1.57 6.13 11.97
CA TYR A 257 2.97 6.39 11.68
C TYR A 257 3.56 5.37 10.71
N GLU A 258 4.73 5.71 10.15
CA GLU A 258 5.45 4.84 9.23
C GLU A 258 6.46 3.98 9.97
N VAL A 259 6.51 2.72 9.60
CA VAL A 259 7.54 1.77 10.03
C VAL A 259 8.32 1.34 8.80
N PRO A 260 9.66 1.26 8.86
CA PRO A 260 10.42 0.63 7.79
C PRO A 260 9.93 -0.81 7.59
N ASP A 261 9.84 -1.23 6.35
CA ASP A 261 9.64 -2.63 6.05
C ASP A 261 10.81 -3.46 6.60
N ASP A 262 10.55 -4.76 6.75
CA ASP A 262 11.50 -5.68 7.41
C ASP A 262 12.91 -5.46 6.87
N THR A 263 13.89 -5.38 7.75
CA THR A 263 15.29 -4.97 7.53
C THR A 263 16.01 -5.73 6.42
N LEU A 264 15.42 -6.78 5.86
CA LEU A 264 15.98 -7.62 4.80
C LEU A 264 15.68 -7.12 3.38
N ASN A 265 14.72 -6.22 3.21
CA ASN A 265 14.36 -5.69 1.90
C ASN A 265 14.32 -4.16 1.90
N VAL A 266 15.51 -3.56 1.89
CA VAL A 266 15.70 -2.09 1.94
C VAL A 266 15.06 -1.37 0.73
N MET A 267 14.63 -2.13 -0.29
CA MET A 267 13.89 -1.60 -1.45
C MET A 267 12.40 -1.51 -1.23
N SER A 268 11.86 -2.00 -0.11
CA SER A 268 10.44 -1.91 0.18
C SER A 268 10.05 -0.49 0.62
N ASP A 269 8.84 -0.08 0.28
CA ASP A 269 8.27 1.17 0.75
C ASP A 269 7.95 1.06 2.26
N ASN A 270 8.09 2.16 3.00
CA ASN A 270 7.69 2.18 4.40
C ASN A 270 6.21 1.84 4.56
N HIS A 271 5.90 0.94 5.49
CA HIS A 271 4.54 0.61 5.86
C HIS A 271 3.92 1.70 6.73
N LEU A 272 2.69 2.06 6.41
CA LEU A 272 1.87 2.89 7.27
C LEU A 272 1.10 1.97 8.21
N ILE A 273 1.26 2.16 9.51
CA ILE A 273 0.58 1.37 10.53
C ILE A 273 -0.29 2.25 11.41
N MET A 274 -1.32 1.65 12.01
CA MET A 274 -2.14 2.26 13.05
C MET A 274 -1.95 1.51 14.35
N ASP A 275 -1.48 2.20 15.39
CA ASP A 275 -1.31 1.63 16.73
C ASP A 275 -2.38 2.16 17.67
N MET A 276 -3.11 1.24 18.30
CA MET A 276 -4.11 1.54 19.32
C MET A 276 -3.46 1.56 20.70
N GLU A 277 -3.49 2.70 21.34
CA GLU A 277 -3.14 2.84 22.74
C GLU A 277 -4.40 2.68 23.60
N THR A 278 -4.38 1.74 24.54
CA THR A 278 -5.50 1.50 25.45
C THR A 278 -5.39 2.36 26.71
N LYS A 279 -6.53 2.65 27.36
CA LYS A 279 -6.59 3.40 28.62
C LYS A 279 -5.94 2.64 29.77
N GLU A 280 -6.11 1.32 29.79
CA GLU A 280 -5.56 0.43 30.79
C GLU A 280 -4.78 -0.70 30.11
N PRO A 281 -3.73 -1.23 30.71
CA PRO A 281 -3.06 -2.43 30.22
C PRO A 281 -4.05 -3.60 30.15
N MET A 282 -4.08 -4.31 29.04
CA MET A 282 -4.91 -5.48 28.83
C MET A 282 -4.04 -6.72 28.94
N ASP A 283 -4.15 -7.50 30.01
CA ASP A 283 -3.39 -8.74 30.18
C ASP A 283 -4.03 -9.91 29.42
N ARG A 284 -5.35 -9.96 29.39
CA ARG A 284 -6.09 -10.99 28.65
C ARG A 284 -7.32 -10.40 28.00
N THR A 285 -7.52 -10.73 26.72
CA THR A 285 -8.70 -10.34 25.96
C THR A 285 -9.39 -11.57 25.39
N LEU A 286 -10.72 -11.55 25.42
CA LEU A 286 -11.57 -12.54 24.79
C LEU A 286 -12.59 -11.83 23.91
N PHE A 287 -12.66 -12.21 22.65
CA PHE A 287 -13.66 -11.75 21.69
C PHE A 287 -14.41 -12.95 21.10
N ALA A 288 -15.69 -12.81 20.93
CA ALA A 288 -16.49 -13.77 20.16
C ALA A 288 -17.62 -13.03 19.43
N ASN A 289 -17.83 -13.36 18.16
CA ASN A 289 -18.92 -12.84 17.37
C ASN A 289 -19.68 -13.98 16.72
N ILE A 290 -20.99 -13.84 16.71
CA ILE A 290 -21.91 -14.68 15.99
C ILE A 290 -22.76 -13.75 15.14
N SER A 291 -22.75 -13.97 13.81
CA SER A 291 -23.63 -13.26 12.90
C SER A 291 -24.35 -14.26 12.01
N ALA A 292 -25.65 -14.10 11.90
CA ALA A 292 -26.48 -14.91 11.01
C ALA A 292 -27.40 -13.98 10.22
N GLY A 293 -27.55 -14.22 8.92
CA GLY A 293 -28.38 -13.43 8.06
C GLY A 293 -29.09 -14.29 7.03
N THR A 294 -30.24 -13.80 6.54
CA THR A 294 -31.02 -14.43 5.47
C THR A 294 -31.75 -13.39 4.64
N THR A 295 -32.16 -13.75 3.43
CA THR A 295 -33.06 -12.95 2.59
C THR A 295 -34.51 -13.20 2.95
N GLU A 296 -35.44 -12.35 2.41
CA GLU A 296 -36.87 -12.49 2.63
C GLU A 296 -37.45 -13.83 2.16
N LYS A 297 -36.84 -14.47 1.16
CA LYS A 297 -37.27 -15.77 0.61
C LYS A 297 -36.67 -16.94 1.35
N PHE A 298 -35.76 -16.71 2.31
CA PHE A 298 -34.97 -17.73 3.02
C PHE A 298 -34.17 -18.66 2.09
N ASP A 299 -33.92 -18.27 0.86
CA ASP A 299 -33.14 -19.00 -0.16
C ASP A 299 -31.64 -18.71 -0.07
N ARG A 300 -31.27 -17.64 0.64
CA ARG A 300 -29.90 -17.24 0.88
C ARG A 300 -29.63 -17.04 2.36
N TYR A 301 -28.41 -17.30 2.74
CA TYR A 301 -27.99 -17.22 4.14
C TYR A 301 -26.55 -16.71 4.26
N SER A 302 -26.24 -16.15 5.42
CA SER A 302 -24.88 -15.89 5.86
C SER A 302 -24.72 -16.35 7.31
N LEU A 303 -23.60 -16.97 7.63
CA LEU A 303 -23.23 -17.37 8.99
C LEU A 303 -21.77 -17.03 9.22
N LEU A 304 -21.50 -16.22 10.21
CA LEU A 304 -20.16 -15.90 10.68
C LEU A 304 -20.04 -16.26 12.15
N LEU A 305 -19.04 -17.08 12.46
CA LEU A 305 -18.65 -17.42 13.82
C LEU A 305 -17.18 -17.10 13.95
N ASN A 306 -16.78 -16.20 14.82
CA ASN A 306 -15.38 -16.02 15.11
C ASN A 306 -15.14 -15.81 16.61
N GLY A 307 -13.94 -16.16 17.04
CA GLY A 307 -13.55 -15.96 18.42
C GLY A 307 -12.04 -15.95 18.58
N SER A 308 -11.57 -15.13 19.50
CA SER A 308 -10.16 -15.04 19.85
C SER A 308 -9.94 -14.93 21.34
N VAL A 309 -8.90 -15.59 21.82
CA VAL A 309 -8.35 -15.39 23.15
C VAL A 309 -6.90 -14.98 22.98
N TRP A 310 -6.56 -13.86 23.57
CA TRP A 310 -5.20 -13.35 23.57
C TRP A 310 -4.72 -13.07 25.00
N LYS A 311 -3.44 -13.28 25.25
CA LYS A 311 -2.79 -13.00 26.52
C LYS A 311 -1.48 -12.26 26.28
N THR A 312 -1.22 -11.20 27.06
CA THR A 312 0.07 -10.49 27.07
C THR A 312 1.21 -11.48 27.23
N GLY A 313 2.27 -11.29 26.47
CA GLY A 313 3.38 -12.25 26.39
C GLY A 313 3.25 -13.28 25.28
N GLY A 314 2.28 -13.10 24.34
CA GLY A 314 2.27 -13.76 23.04
C GLY A 314 1.59 -15.12 22.96
N SER A 315 0.63 -15.42 23.82
CA SER A 315 -0.23 -16.62 23.64
C SER A 315 -1.57 -16.20 23.07
N ALA A 316 -1.98 -16.80 21.95
CA ALA A 316 -3.23 -16.49 21.27
C ALA A 316 -3.88 -17.75 20.68
N VAL A 317 -5.21 -17.76 20.66
CA VAL A 317 -6.00 -18.73 19.90
C VAL A 317 -7.06 -17.92 19.16
N TYR A 318 -7.21 -18.18 17.87
CA TYR A 318 -8.21 -17.56 17.02
C TYR A 318 -8.89 -18.60 16.14
N GLY A 319 -10.19 -18.51 16.02
CA GLY A 319 -11.00 -19.32 15.13
C GLY A 319 -12.00 -18.45 14.37
N ASN A 320 -12.15 -18.71 13.08
CA ASN A 320 -13.12 -18.07 12.21
C ASN A 320 -13.79 -19.13 11.35
N PHE A 321 -15.11 -19.03 11.22
CA PHE A 321 -15.92 -19.76 10.26
C PHE A 321 -16.90 -18.78 9.63
N ASN A 322 -16.84 -18.66 8.32
CA ASN A 322 -17.76 -17.85 7.54
C ASN A 322 -18.32 -18.69 6.40
N ARG A 323 -19.65 -18.74 6.30
CA ARG A 323 -20.32 -19.33 5.14
C ARG A 323 -21.47 -18.43 4.68
N SER A 324 -21.46 -18.04 3.41
CA SER A 324 -22.47 -17.16 2.84
C SER A 324 -22.74 -17.49 1.39
N ASN A 325 -24.02 -17.45 1.01
CA ASN A 325 -24.44 -17.38 -0.39
C ASN A 325 -25.22 -16.08 -0.71
N ILE A 326 -25.16 -15.10 0.22
CA ILE A 326 -25.59 -13.73 -0.04
C ILE A 326 -24.43 -13.04 -0.75
N PRO A 327 -24.59 -12.56 -2.01
CA PRO A 327 -23.54 -11.86 -2.71
C PRO A 327 -23.05 -10.65 -1.95
N ASP A 328 -21.72 -10.43 -1.96
CA ASP A 328 -21.15 -9.21 -1.46
C ASP A 328 -21.58 -8.01 -2.32
N GLU A 329 -21.73 -6.85 -1.72
CA GLU A 329 -22.08 -5.61 -2.42
C GLU A 329 -21.05 -5.19 -3.48
N TYR A 330 -19.82 -5.66 -3.35
CA TYR A 330 -18.70 -5.28 -4.22
C TYR A 330 -18.36 -6.34 -5.28
N THR A 331 -19.00 -7.51 -5.29
CA THR A 331 -18.71 -8.56 -6.26
C THR A 331 -19.66 -8.51 -7.46
N ASP A 332 -19.09 -8.57 -8.66
CA ASP A 332 -19.82 -8.65 -9.92
C ASP A 332 -20.21 -10.10 -10.27
N ALA A 333 -20.79 -10.79 -9.30
CA ALA A 333 -21.27 -12.16 -9.49
C ALA A 333 -22.79 -12.21 -9.51
N ILE A 334 -23.35 -13.00 -10.41
CA ILE A 334 -24.79 -13.32 -10.45
C ILE A 334 -25.14 -14.20 -9.25
N LYS A 335 -24.27 -15.14 -8.96
CA LYS A 335 -24.38 -16.04 -7.81
C LYS A 335 -23.01 -16.21 -7.18
N SER A 336 -22.96 -16.21 -5.88
CA SER A 336 -21.75 -16.54 -5.12
C SER A 336 -22.09 -17.41 -3.92
N GLU A 337 -21.21 -18.34 -3.63
CA GLU A 337 -21.22 -19.10 -2.39
C GLU A 337 -19.78 -19.17 -1.89
N ASN A 338 -19.59 -18.82 -0.62
CA ASN A 338 -18.28 -18.71 -0.02
C ASN A 338 -18.30 -19.41 1.33
N THR A 339 -17.32 -20.27 1.57
CA THR A 339 -17.07 -20.88 2.87
C THR A 339 -15.60 -20.69 3.22
N ASN A 340 -15.34 -19.97 4.29
CA ASN A 340 -13.99 -19.75 4.81
C ASN A 340 -13.91 -20.21 6.26
N SER A 341 -12.92 -21.02 6.55
CA SER A 341 -12.60 -21.43 7.92
C SER A 341 -11.12 -21.19 8.19
N TYR A 342 -10.82 -20.65 9.32
CA TYR A 342 -9.46 -20.39 9.74
C TYR A 342 -9.31 -20.70 11.22
N PHE A 343 -8.27 -21.42 11.57
CA PHE A 343 -7.90 -21.71 12.96
C PHE A 343 -6.42 -21.41 13.17
N TYR A 344 -6.12 -20.68 14.20
CA TYR A 344 -4.78 -20.28 14.57
C TYR A 344 -4.53 -20.47 16.05
N VAL A 345 -3.33 -20.90 16.36
CA VAL A 345 -2.83 -21.02 17.74
C VAL A 345 -1.40 -20.51 17.81
N ASN A 346 -1.12 -19.71 18.81
CA ASN A 346 0.23 -19.29 19.17
C ASN A 346 0.47 -19.53 20.66
N LYS A 347 1.60 -20.13 21.01
CA LYS A 347 2.01 -20.34 22.39
C LYS A 347 3.49 -20.05 22.57
N LYS A 348 3.79 -19.21 23.54
CA LYS A 348 5.15 -18.96 23.96
C LYS A 348 5.60 -20.00 24.98
N ILE A 349 6.71 -20.68 24.73
CA ILE A 349 7.31 -21.71 25.56
C ILE A 349 8.74 -21.28 25.89
N GLY A 350 8.93 -20.67 27.06
CA GLY A 350 10.22 -20.06 27.42
C GLY A 350 10.60 -18.93 26.48
N LYS A 351 11.71 -19.06 25.76
CA LYS A 351 12.21 -18.08 24.77
C LYS A 351 11.71 -18.34 23.35
N THR A 352 10.93 -19.39 23.13
CA THR A 352 10.44 -19.84 21.82
C THR A 352 8.94 -19.59 21.72
N SER A 353 8.49 -19.04 20.62
CA SER A 353 7.09 -18.97 20.21
C SER A 353 6.82 -20.04 19.15
N VAL A 354 5.77 -20.79 19.33
CA VAL A 354 5.28 -21.82 18.42
C VAL A 354 3.89 -21.41 17.96
N SER A 355 3.72 -21.20 16.69
CA SER A 355 2.39 -20.92 16.13
C SER A 355 2.08 -21.85 14.96
N GLY A 356 0.79 -22.09 14.78
CA GLY A 356 0.27 -22.88 13.68
C GLY A 356 -1.09 -22.40 13.25
N SER A 357 -1.36 -22.50 11.96
CA SER A 357 -2.68 -22.21 11.42
C SER A 357 -3.10 -23.23 10.36
N VAL A 358 -4.41 -23.40 10.26
CA VAL A 358 -5.05 -24.16 9.19
C VAL A 358 -6.20 -23.32 8.66
N SER A 359 -6.27 -23.19 7.34
CA SER A 359 -7.39 -22.55 6.65
C SER A 359 -8.01 -23.49 5.63
N TYR A 360 -9.29 -23.33 5.43
CA TYR A 360 -10.08 -23.97 4.39
C TYR A 360 -10.92 -22.91 3.71
N ASN A 361 -10.94 -22.94 2.39
CA ASN A 361 -11.83 -22.14 1.58
C ASN A 361 -12.55 -23.02 0.56
N ASP A 362 -13.82 -22.72 0.32
CA ASP A 362 -14.65 -23.33 -0.73
C ASP A 362 -15.52 -22.21 -1.32
N ASP A 363 -15.15 -21.76 -2.50
CA ASP A 363 -15.74 -20.61 -3.16
C ASP A 363 -16.34 -21.04 -4.48
N TYR A 364 -17.57 -20.61 -4.73
CA TYR A 364 -18.25 -20.76 -6.00
C TYR A 364 -18.77 -19.40 -6.48
N SER A 365 -18.58 -19.11 -7.74
CA SER A 365 -19.14 -17.90 -8.36
C SER A 365 -19.64 -18.17 -9.77
N GLU A 366 -20.69 -17.46 -10.15
CA GLU A 366 -21.22 -17.38 -11.49
C GLU A 366 -21.19 -15.94 -11.97
N SER A 367 -20.60 -15.68 -13.12
CA SER A 367 -20.41 -14.35 -13.68
C SER A 367 -20.92 -14.25 -15.11
N LYS A 368 -21.37 -13.06 -15.48
CA LYS A 368 -21.69 -12.68 -16.85
C LYS A 368 -21.20 -11.28 -17.09
N ASN A 369 -20.49 -11.08 -18.19
CA ASN A 369 -20.07 -9.75 -18.61
C ASN A 369 -20.14 -9.57 -20.12
N SER A 370 -20.21 -8.32 -20.55
CA SER A 370 -20.11 -7.91 -21.94
C SER A 370 -19.00 -6.89 -22.06
N VAL A 371 -18.05 -7.14 -22.96
CA VAL A 371 -16.87 -6.29 -23.18
C VAL A 371 -16.91 -5.72 -24.58
N TYR A 372 -16.90 -4.41 -24.69
CA TYR A 372 -16.66 -3.70 -25.94
C TYR A 372 -15.19 -3.26 -25.98
N ASN A 373 -14.50 -3.64 -27.03
CA ASN A 373 -13.11 -3.26 -27.26
C ASN A 373 -12.99 -2.51 -28.57
N LYS A 374 -12.40 -1.32 -28.51
CA LYS A 374 -12.10 -0.47 -29.68
C LYS A 374 -10.58 -0.39 -29.83
N THR A 375 -10.06 -1.00 -30.89
CA THR A 375 -8.61 -0.97 -31.21
C THR A 375 -8.33 0.00 -32.32
N PHE A 376 -7.45 0.95 -32.06
CA PHE A 376 -7.02 1.97 -33.00
C PHE A 376 -5.85 1.46 -33.84
N LEU A 377 -6.12 1.18 -35.10
CA LEU A 377 -5.13 0.75 -36.09
C LEU A 377 -4.81 1.88 -37.06
N PRO A 378 -3.67 1.86 -37.76
CA PRO A 378 -3.24 2.97 -38.62
C PRO A 378 -4.22 3.35 -39.74
N SER A 379 -5.02 2.43 -40.24
CA SER A 379 -5.90 2.64 -41.40
C SER A 379 -7.38 2.58 -41.07
N TYR A 380 -7.75 1.97 -39.96
CA TYR A 380 -9.14 1.78 -39.53
C TYR A 380 -9.21 1.50 -38.02
N THR A 381 -10.43 1.57 -37.53
CA THR A 381 -10.73 1.16 -36.15
C THR A 381 -11.41 -0.21 -36.17
N GLN A 382 -10.93 -1.12 -35.34
CA GLN A 382 -11.54 -2.42 -35.15
C GLN A 382 -12.36 -2.41 -33.86
N ASN A 383 -13.61 -2.79 -33.95
CA ASN A 383 -14.50 -2.96 -32.82
C ASN A 383 -14.68 -4.44 -32.55
N ARG A 384 -14.65 -4.82 -31.29
CA ARG A 384 -14.87 -6.21 -30.84
C ARG A 384 -15.88 -6.19 -29.72
N ILE A 385 -16.91 -7.01 -29.85
CA ILE A 385 -17.93 -7.25 -28.81
C ILE A 385 -17.75 -8.67 -28.33
N ASN A 386 -17.48 -8.83 -27.04
CA ASN A 386 -17.29 -10.12 -26.41
C ASN A 386 -18.28 -10.28 -25.27
N GLU A 387 -19.14 -11.30 -25.34
CA GLU A 387 -20.05 -11.70 -24.28
C GLU A 387 -19.51 -12.94 -23.59
N ASN A 388 -19.32 -12.88 -22.29
CA ASN A 388 -18.77 -13.96 -21.50
C ASN A 388 -19.74 -14.38 -20.41
N THR A 389 -19.81 -15.70 -20.22
CA THR A 389 -20.42 -16.32 -19.05
C THR A 389 -19.40 -17.24 -18.41
N GLY A 390 -19.39 -17.33 -17.10
CA GLY A 390 -18.43 -18.19 -16.40
C GLY A 390 -18.97 -18.69 -15.08
N THR A 391 -18.60 -19.92 -14.77
CA THR A 391 -18.70 -20.47 -13.42
C THR A 391 -17.31 -20.82 -12.94
N GLN A 392 -17.03 -20.56 -11.69
CA GLN A 392 -15.76 -20.88 -11.05
C GLN A 392 -16.01 -21.43 -9.66
N GLY A 393 -15.45 -22.60 -9.38
CA GLY A 393 -15.39 -23.20 -8.07
C GLY A 393 -13.93 -23.38 -7.65
N ASN A 394 -13.57 -22.98 -6.45
CA ASN A 394 -12.24 -23.18 -5.88
C ASN A 394 -12.38 -23.76 -4.48
N ARG A 395 -11.61 -24.81 -4.22
CA ARG A 395 -11.55 -25.45 -2.90
C ARG A 395 -10.10 -25.57 -2.48
N GLY A 396 -9.77 -25.04 -1.30
CA GLY A 396 -8.38 -24.97 -0.86
C GLY A 396 -8.17 -25.29 0.62
N TRP A 397 -7.01 -25.86 0.91
CA TRP A 397 -6.48 -26.04 2.24
C TRP A 397 -5.10 -25.37 2.31
N THR A 398 -4.86 -24.62 3.38
CA THR A 398 -3.53 -24.10 3.68
C THR A 398 -3.20 -24.39 5.14
N GLY A 399 -2.03 -24.96 5.37
CA GLY A 399 -1.47 -25.17 6.71
C GLY A 399 -0.18 -24.38 6.86
N SER A 400 0.00 -23.71 7.99
CA SER A 400 1.26 -23.05 8.34
C SER A 400 1.73 -23.41 9.73
N THR A 401 3.04 -23.47 9.90
CA THR A 401 3.70 -23.60 11.20
C THR A 401 4.84 -22.61 11.26
N ASN A 402 4.89 -21.84 12.32
CA ASN A 402 5.96 -20.89 12.56
C ASN A 402 6.59 -21.15 13.94
N LEU A 403 7.91 -21.27 13.95
CA LEU A 403 8.75 -21.41 15.13
C LEU A 403 9.66 -20.20 15.20
N SER A 404 9.63 -19.45 16.25
CA SER A 404 10.52 -18.29 16.43
C SER A 404 11.04 -18.22 17.85
N GLY A 405 12.23 -17.69 18.02
CA GLY A 405 12.79 -17.61 19.37
C GLY A 405 14.09 -16.84 19.45
N ARG A 406 14.63 -16.79 20.68
CA ARG A 406 15.92 -16.18 20.97
C ARG A 406 16.93 -17.23 21.42
N ILE A 407 18.10 -17.27 20.79
CA ILE A 407 19.21 -18.11 21.25
C ILE A 407 19.93 -17.39 22.38
N LYS A 408 20.22 -16.10 22.20
CA LYS A 408 20.75 -15.17 23.19
C LYS A 408 19.89 -13.91 23.18
N GLU A 409 20.12 -12.99 24.11
CA GLU A 409 19.37 -11.71 24.14
C GLU A 409 19.45 -10.94 22.82
N ASP A 410 20.57 -11.10 22.11
CA ASP A 410 20.87 -10.37 20.88
C ASP A 410 20.73 -11.21 19.60
N SER A 411 20.14 -12.39 19.69
CA SER A 411 20.03 -13.30 18.55
C SER A 411 18.62 -13.86 18.43
N ASN A 412 17.97 -13.60 17.32
CA ASN A 412 16.64 -14.09 16.99
C ASN A 412 16.71 -15.10 15.85
N TRP A 413 15.84 -16.07 15.85
CA TRP A 413 15.63 -16.98 14.74
C TRP A 413 14.15 -17.18 14.47
N ASN A 414 13.84 -17.46 13.23
CA ASN A 414 12.50 -17.79 12.79
C ASN A 414 12.58 -18.93 11.77
N PHE A 415 11.64 -19.85 11.85
CA PHE A 415 11.45 -20.93 10.89
C PHE A 415 9.96 -21.09 10.62
N ASN A 416 9.58 -20.95 9.35
CA ASN A 416 8.19 -21.02 8.93
C ASN A 416 8.03 -22.02 7.78
N VAL A 417 6.99 -22.82 7.83
CA VAL A 417 6.58 -23.75 6.78
C VAL A 417 5.12 -23.48 6.43
N ASN A 418 4.83 -23.27 5.18
CA ASN A 418 3.48 -23.18 4.65
C ASN A 418 3.28 -24.25 3.59
N MET A 419 2.13 -24.92 3.60
CA MET A 419 1.73 -25.90 2.61
C MET A 419 0.30 -25.60 2.17
N SER A 420 0.02 -25.68 0.88
CA SER A 420 -1.33 -25.49 0.37
C SER A 420 -1.66 -26.50 -0.74
N ARG A 421 -2.93 -26.83 -0.83
CA ARG A 421 -3.51 -27.51 -1.97
C ARG A 421 -4.82 -26.81 -2.36
N ASN A 422 -4.91 -26.40 -3.60
CA ASN A 422 -6.08 -25.76 -4.16
C ASN A 422 -6.55 -26.55 -5.38
N THR A 423 -7.81 -26.98 -5.38
CA THR A 423 -8.47 -27.58 -6.52
C THR A 423 -9.49 -26.58 -7.07
N GLY A 424 -9.52 -26.43 -8.37
CA GLY A 424 -10.44 -25.52 -9.03
C GLY A 424 -11.18 -26.21 -10.17
N ASN A 425 -12.42 -25.80 -10.38
CA ASN A 425 -13.16 -26.10 -11.58
C ASN A 425 -13.74 -24.81 -12.15
N SER A 426 -13.65 -24.64 -13.44
CA SER A 426 -14.28 -23.51 -14.11
C SER A 426 -14.92 -23.95 -15.42
N ALA A 427 -16.05 -23.34 -15.75
CA ALA A 427 -16.64 -23.46 -17.05
C ALA A 427 -16.88 -22.05 -17.61
N THR A 428 -16.51 -21.85 -18.86
CA THR A 428 -16.63 -20.57 -19.55
C THR A 428 -17.37 -20.74 -20.86
N GLY A 429 -18.19 -19.76 -21.18
CA GLY A 429 -18.81 -19.61 -22.50
C GLY A 429 -18.56 -18.21 -23.01
N SER A 430 -18.11 -18.03 -24.23
CA SER A 430 -17.93 -16.73 -24.83
C SER A 430 -18.46 -16.66 -26.26
N SER A 431 -18.99 -15.51 -26.62
CA SER A 431 -19.36 -15.17 -28.01
C SER A 431 -18.63 -13.87 -28.36
N ASP A 432 -17.77 -13.94 -29.35
CA ASP A 432 -16.90 -12.85 -29.77
C ASP A 432 -17.23 -12.45 -31.22
N SER A 433 -17.53 -11.18 -31.42
CA SER A 433 -17.89 -10.62 -32.74
C SER A 433 -16.89 -9.51 -33.08
N ILE A 434 -16.26 -9.63 -34.24
CA ILE A 434 -15.30 -8.64 -34.75
C ILE A 434 -15.92 -7.85 -35.88
N LEU A 435 -15.90 -6.51 -35.76
CA LEU A 435 -16.44 -5.57 -36.73
C LEU A 435 -15.36 -4.57 -37.13
N ASN A 436 -15.16 -4.34 -38.40
CA ASN A 436 -14.35 -3.21 -38.89
C ASN A 436 -15.26 -2.04 -39.31
N GLU A 437 -14.82 -0.85 -38.98
CA GLU A 437 -15.50 0.37 -39.37
C GLU A 437 -15.52 0.46 -40.92
N GLY A 438 -16.70 0.48 -41.51
CA GLY A 438 -16.88 0.52 -42.97
C GLY A 438 -17.05 -0.85 -43.66
N GLU A 439 -16.66 -1.97 -43.04
CA GLU A 439 -16.72 -3.32 -43.64
C GLU A 439 -17.80 -4.22 -43.00
N GLY A 440 -18.30 -3.82 -41.83
CA GLY A 440 -19.32 -4.60 -41.12
C GLY A 440 -18.76 -5.75 -40.30
N LEU A 441 -19.55 -6.78 -40.09
CA LEU A 441 -19.20 -7.96 -39.28
C LEU A 441 -18.28 -8.90 -40.08
N ILE A 442 -17.07 -9.15 -39.50
CA ILE A 442 -16.03 -9.98 -40.14
C ILE A 442 -16.07 -11.41 -39.69
N SER A 443 -16.16 -11.63 -38.38
CA SER A 443 -16.15 -12.97 -37.81
C SER A 443 -16.96 -13.05 -36.52
N VAL A 444 -17.45 -14.26 -36.24
CA VAL A 444 -18.06 -14.64 -34.97
C VAL A 444 -17.39 -15.89 -34.47
N THR A 445 -16.86 -15.83 -33.25
CA THR A 445 -16.29 -16.98 -32.53
C THR A 445 -17.17 -17.30 -31.34
N ARG A 446 -17.66 -18.54 -31.25
CA ARG A 446 -18.30 -19.08 -30.05
C ARG A 446 -17.34 -20.07 -29.40
N GLN A 447 -17.08 -19.91 -28.15
CA GLN A 447 -16.17 -20.78 -27.41
C GLN A 447 -16.79 -21.23 -26.10
N SER A 448 -16.62 -22.49 -25.78
CA SER A 448 -16.90 -23.04 -24.46
C SER A 448 -15.69 -23.78 -23.95
N GLY A 449 -15.40 -23.61 -22.67
CA GLY A 449 -14.27 -24.23 -21.99
C GLY A 449 -14.66 -24.78 -20.63
N LYS A 450 -14.07 -25.91 -20.25
CA LYS A 450 -14.12 -26.44 -18.90
C LYS A 450 -12.69 -26.69 -18.44
N THR A 451 -12.28 -26.16 -17.31
CA THR A 451 -10.94 -26.35 -16.77
C THR A 451 -11.04 -26.92 -15.35
N ASP A 452 -10.31 -27.99 -15.12
CA ASP A 452 -10.08 -28.56 -13.81
C ASP A 452 -8.61 -28.33 -13.44
N THR A 453 -8.34 -27.87 -12.22
CA THR A 453 -7.02 -27.50 -11.71
C THR A 453 -6.75 -28.18 -10.37
N ASP A 454 -5.56 -28.75 -10.18
CA ASP A 454 -5.02 -29.18 -8.88
C ASP A 454 -3.65 -28.52 -8.70
N ASN A 455 -3.55 -27.62 -7.74
CA ASN A 455 -2.32 -26.88 -7.42
C ASN A 455 -1.89 -27.22 -5.99
N ARG A 456 -0.65 -27.68 -5.86
CA ARG A 456 0.00 -27.98 -4.58
C ARG A 456 1.22 -27.09 -4.45
N SER A 457 1.40 -26.48 -3.30
CA SER A 457 2.56 -25.65 -3.06
C SER A 457 3.10 -25.79 -1.64
N PHE A 458 4.39 -25.54 -1.51
CA PHE A 458 5.03 -25.38 -0.22
C PHE A 458 5.95 -24.17 -0.22
N ASN A 459 6.13 -23.59 0.97
CA ASN A 459 7.05 -22.48 1.20
C ASN A 459 7.72 -22.67 2.55
N ILE A 460 9.04 -22.71 2.57
CA ILE A 460 9.88 -22.85 3.75
C ILE A 460 10.71 -21.59 3.88
N ASN A 461 10.57 -20.89 4.99
CA ASN A 461 11.36 -19.69 5.31
C ASN A 461 12.16 -19.95 6.57
N SER A 462 13.41 -19.54 6.58
CA SER A 462 14.24 -19.51 7.78
C SER A 462 15.00 -18.20 7.85
N SER A 463 15.01 -17.57 8.99
CA SER A 463 15.80 -16.37 9.23
C SER A 463 16.56 -16.46 10.56
N PHE A 464 17.72 -15.84 10.57
CA PHE A 464 18.55 -15.70 11.76
C PHE A 464 19.12 -14.28 11.78
N THR A 465 18.98 -13.60 12.90
CA THR A 465 19.52 -12.26 13.13
C THR A 465 20.30 -12.23 14.42
N SER A 466 21.49 -11.65 14.42
CA SER A 466 22.33 -11.53 15.61
C SER A 466 23.07 -10.21 15.64
N ASN A 467 22.98 -9.52 16.79
CA ASN A 467 23.78 -8.33 17.06
C ASN A 467 25.06 -8.72 17.80
N PHE A 468 26.19 -8.14 17.43
CA PHE A 468 27.50 -8.44 18.02
C PHE A 468 28.47 -7.23 17.98
N GLY A 469 29.66 -7.45 18.55
CA GLY A 469 30.67 -6.41 18.66
C GLY A 469 30.48 -5.48 19.88
N GLU A 470 31.45 -4.59 20.07
CA GLU A 470 31.36 -3.57 21.11
C GLU A 470 30.13 -2.68 20.88
N SER A 471 29.32 -2.52 21.94
CA SER A 471 28.06 -1.78 21.90
C SER A 471 27.04 -2.30 20.86
N LYS A 472 27.14 -3.58 20.43
CA LYS A 472 26.23 -4.24 19.48
C LYS A 472 26.08 -3.52 18.15
N ARG A 473 27.15 -2.90 17.65
CA ARG A 473 27.15 -2.09 16.42
C ARG A 473 27.08 -2.88 15.14
N TYR A 474 27.22 -4.19 15.19
CA TYR A 474 27.12 -5.06 14.01
C TYR A 474 25.89 -5.92 14.11
N ASN A 475 25.15 -6.04 13.01
CA ASN A 475 24.00 -6.91 12.88
C ASN A 475 24.25 -7.85 11.68
N LEU A 476 24.18 -9.15 11.94
CA LEU A 476 24.28 -10.20 10.93
C LEU A 476 22.88 -10.77 10.72
N ASN A 477 22.44 -10.77 9.46
CA ASN A 477 21.17 -11.38 9.06
C ASN A 477 21.45 -12.48 8.04
N PHE A 478 20.84 -13.63 8.28
CA PHE A 478 20.73 -14.73 7.33
C PHE A 478 19.27 -15.00 7.03
N TYR A 479 18.95 -15.20 5.78
CA TYR A 479 17.61 -15.55 5.32
C TYR A 479 17.67 -16.63 4.27
N LEU A 480 16.80 -17.64 4.37
CA LEU A 480 16.62 -18.72 3.39
C LEU A 480 15.14 -18.85 3.10
N ASN A 481 14.79 -18.87 1.81
CA ASN A 481 13.46 -19.17 1.34
C ASN A 481 13.50 -20.24 0.27
N VAL A 482 12.70 -21.29 0.43
CA VAL A 482 12.53 -22.34 -0.57
C VAL A 482 11.05 -22.50 -0.84
N THR A 483 10.66 -22.32 -2.10
CA THR A 483 9.28 -22.50 -2.55
C THR A 483 9.22 -23.56 -3.63
N GLY A 484 8.16 -24.35 -3.61
CA GLY A 484 7.86 -25.29 -4.68
C GLY A 484 6.37 -25.29 -4.96
N SER A 485 6.02 -25.48 -6.22
CA SER A 485 4.64 -25.70 -6.64
C SER A 485 4.56 -26.74 -7.75
N ASP A 486 3.51 -27.52 -7.69
CA ASP A 486 3.08 -28.46 -8.70
C ASP A 486 1.64 -28.13 -9.08
N ASN A 487 1.40 -27.94 -10.36
CA ASN A 487 0.10 -27.52 -10.87
C ASN A 487 -0.28 -28.40 -12.06
N GLU A 488 -1.43 -29.04 -11.96
CA GLU A 488 -2.02 -29.86 -13.00
C GLU A 488 -3.31 -29.20 -13.50
N ASN A 489 -3.34 -28.79 -14.77
CA ASN A 489 -4.54 -28.25 -15.40
C ASN A 489 -4.98 -29.15 -16.53
N THR A 490 -6.27 -29.46 -16.57
CA THR A 490 -6.94 -30.11 -17.69
C THR A 490 -8.01 -29.18 -18.20
N THR A 491 -7.91 -28.77 -19.46
CA THR A 491 -8.90 -27.90 -20.11
C THR A 491 -9.53 -28.64 -21.27
N LEU A 492 -10.85 -28.70 -21.27
CA LEU A 492 -11.67 -29.10 -22.45
C LEU A 492 -12.10 -27.81 -23.12
N ASN A 493 -11.72 -27.63 -24.38
CA ASN A 493 -12.03 -26.42 -25.13
C ASN A 493 -12.76 -26.79 -26.44
N SER A 494 -13.89 -26.15 -26.67
CA SER A 494 -14.66 -26.26 -27.91
C SER A 494 -14.85 -24.88 -28.50
N SER A 495 -14.50 -24.69 -29.77
CA SER A 495 -14.71 -23.41 -30.45
C SER A 495 -15.27 -23.60 -31.85
N GLU A 496 -16.22 -22.74 -32.20
CA GLU A 496 -16.81 -22.55 -33.54
C GLU A 496 -16.39 -21.16 -34.02
N ASN A 497 -15.57 -21.11 -35.05
CA ASN A 497 -15.14 -19.88 -35.70
C ASN A 497 -15.83 -19.75 -37.06
N ARG A 498 -16.64 -18.72 -37.23
CA ARG A 498 -17.35 -18.40 -38.48
C ARG A 498 -16.75 -17.15 -39.10
N PHE A 499 -16.24 -17.28 -40.31
CA PHE A 499 -15.58 -16.20 -41.06
C PHE A 499 -16.53 -15.77 -42.22
N LEU A 500 -17.20 -14.62 -42.03
CA LEU A 500 -18.23 -14.13 -42.95
C LEU A 500 -17.62 -13.57 -44.26
N GLN A 501 -16.43 -13.01 -44.20
CA GLN A 501 -15.75 -12.48 -45.38
C GLN A 501 -15.00 -13.53 -46.19
N LEU A 502 -14.79 -14.73 -45.65
CA LEU A 502 -14.16 -15.88 -46.36
C LEU A 502 -15.20 -16.88 -46.85
N GLY A 503 -16.26 -16.42 -47.47
CA GLY A 503 -17.31 -17.27 -48.02
C GLY A 503 -18.17 -17.99 -46.96
N ASP A 504 -18.31 -17.36 -45.78
CA ASP A 504 -19.07 -17.90 -44.64
C ASP A 504 -18.55 -19.28 -44.17
N SER A 505 -17.25 -19.44 -44.14
CA SER A 505 -16.60 -20.67 -43.70
C SER A 505 -16.69 -20.87 -42.19
N VAL A 506 -16.92 -22.12 -41.78
CA VAL A 506 -17.00 -22.50 -40.35
C VAL A 506 -15.86 -23.45 -40.02
N ARG A 507 -15.15 -23.16 -38.95
CA ARG A 507 -14.12 -24.05 -38.38
C ARG A 507 -14.52 -24.47 -36.98
N LEU A 508 -14.59 -25.75 -36.74
CA LEU A 508 -14.83 -26.38 -35.43
C LEU A 508 -13.50 -26.91 -34.88
N VAL A 509 -13.24 -26.66 -33.60
CA VAL A 509 -12.08 -27.15 -32.89
C VAL A 509 -12.51 -27.67 -31.52
N ASN A 510 -12.16 -28.91 -31.21
CA ASN A 510 -12.43 -29.55 -29.93
C ASN A 510 -11.16 -30.17 -29.40
N HIS A 511 -10.61 -29.59 -28.31
CA HIS A 511 -9.36 -30.03 -27.75
C HIS A 511 -9.49 -30.37 -26.26
N ARG A 512 -8.78 -31.42 -25.85
CA ARG A 512 -8.35 -31.61 -24.46
C ARG A 512 -6.93 -31.14 -24.31
N ILE A 513 -6.69 -30.23 -23.38
CA ILE A 513 -5.39 -29.60 -23.17
C ILE A 513 -4.93 -29.94 -21.75
N LEU A 514 -3.78 -30.62 -21.65
CA LEU A 514 -3.16 -30.96 -20.37
C LEU A 514 -1.92 -30.09 -20.21
N THR A 515 -1.87 -29.35 -19.09
CA THR A 515 -0.75 -28.43 -18.80
C THR A 515 -0.17 -28.63 -17.41
N PRO A 516 0.50 -29.78 -17.15
CA PRO A 516 1.23 -29.93 -15.90
C PRO A 516 2.43 -28.98 -15.85
N SER A 517 2.67 -28.41 -14.71
CA SER A 517 3.82 -27.53 -14.47
C SER A 517 4.36 -27.66 -13.06
N GLU A 518 5.68 -27.74 -12.96
CA GLU A 518 6.43 -27.76 -11.70
C GLU A 518 7.31 -26.53 -11.62
N GLN A 519 7.43 -25.95 -10.44
CA GLN A 519 8.29 -24.81 -10.20
C GLN A 519 8.98 -24.95 -8.84
N THR A 520 10.25 -24.61 -8.79
CA THR A 520 11.04 -24.52 -7.56
C THR A 520 11.86 -23.23 -7.56
N ASN A 521 11.85 -22.54 -6.44
CA ASN A 521 12.68 -21.35 -6.23
C ASN A 521 13.41 -21.49 -4.90
N CYS A 522 14.71 -21.19 -4.90
CA CYS A 522 15.56 -21.14 -3.72
C CYS A 522 16.22 -19.76 -3.66
N TYR A 523 16.02 -19.05 -2.58
CA TYR A 523 16.64 -17.75 -2.32
C TYR A 523 17.36 -17.79 -0.99
N ALA A 524 18.62 -17.36 -0.97
CA ALA A 524 19.41 -17.20 0.25
C ALA A 524 20.04 -15.81 0.28
N SER A 525 20.04 -15.19 1.44
CA SER A 525 20.60 -13.86 1.69
C SER A 525 21.46 -13.86 2.94
N LEU A 526 22.63 -13.26 2.85
CA LEU A 526 23.52 -12.97 3.98
C LEU A 526 23.81 -11.48 3.98
N SER A 527 23.46 -10.79 5.04
CA SER A 527 23.63 -9.35 5.20
C SER A 527 24.42 -9.03 6.46
N LEU A 528 25.39 -8.14 6.33
CA LEU A 528 26.13 -7.56 7.43
C LEU A 528 25.84 -6.05 7.47
N GLN A 529 25.26 -5.59 8.55
CA GLN A 529 25.00 -4.20 8.81
C GLN A 529 25.96 -3.69 9.90
N ARG A 530 26.38 -2.44 9.76
CA ARG A 530 27.16 -1.71 10.77
C ARG A 530 26.45 -0.40 11.12
N ASP A 531 26.18 -0.19 12.39
CA ASP A 531 25.69 1.08 12.89
C ASP A 531 26.81 2.11 12.92
N LEU A 532 26.63 3.26 12.29
CA LEU A 532 27.66 4.26 12.08
C LEU A 532 27.76 5.28 13.21
N SER A 533 26.66 5.71 13.74
CA SER A 533 26.57 6.57 14.96
C SER A 533 25.11 6.85 15.21
N GLY A 534 24.56 6.43 16.32
CA GLY A 534 23.20 6.73 16.85
C GLY A 534 21.99 6.92 15.89
N SER A 535 22.23 7.32 14.66
CA SER A 535 21.20 7.74 13.70
C SER A 535 21.29 7.10 12.32
N GLY A 536 22.27 6.22 12.06
CA GLY A 536 22.40 5.63 10.72
C GLY A 536 23.18 4.32 10.70
N TYR A 537 23.04 3.59 9.59
CA TYR A 537 23.78 2.36 9.34
C TYR A 537 24.18 2.22 7.86
N ALA A 538 25.16 1.39 7.63
CA ALA A 538 25.52 0.88 6.30
C ALA A 538 25.45 -0.63 6.30
N SER A 539 24.99 -1.23 5.23
CA SER A 539 24.96 -2.68 5.08
C SER A 539 25.51 -3.15 3.73
N ILE A 540 26.05 -4.35 3.76
CA ILE A 540 26.45 -5.11 2.59
C ILE A 540 25.72 -6.44 2.63
N SER A 541 25.08 -6.80 1.52
CA SER A 541 24.32 -8.04 1.43
C SER A 541 24.71 -8.82 0.18
N TYR A 542 24.88 -10.12 0.36
CA TYR A 542 25.03 -11.07 -0.75
C TYR A 542 23.77 -11.92 -0.82
N ASN A 543 23.18 -12.00 -2.03
CA ASN A 543 21.99 -12.79 -2.26
C ASN A 543 22.22 -13.79 -3.38
N PHE A 544 21.76 -15.00 -3.17
CA PHE A 544 21.74 -16.09 -4.15
C PHE A 544 20.30 -16.44 -4.47
N SER A 545 19.94 -16.54 -5.74
CA SER A 545 18.64 -17.00 -6.19
C SER A 545 18.79 -18.03 -7.28
N ARG A 546 18.06 -19.15 -7.13
CA ARG A 546 17.95 -20.20 -8.15
C ARG A 546 16.48 -20.49 -8.40
N TYR A 547 16.07 -20.34 -9.63
CA TYR A 547 14.72 -20.65 -10.10
C TYR A 547 14.79 -21.78 -11.11
N GLN A 548 13.87 -22.74 -11.04
CA GLN A 548 13.67 -23.80 -12.01
C GLN A 548 12.16 -23.98 -12.24
N SER A 549 11.77 -24.16 -13.49
CA SER A 549 10.42 -24.56 -13.85
C SER A 549 10.42 -25.55 -14.99
N LYS A 550 9.48 -26.49 -14.94
CA LYS A 550 9.16 -27.39 -16.02
C LYS A 550 7.69 -27.20 -16.36
N SER A 551 7.35 -27.05 -17.62
CA SER A 551 5.97 -26.99 -18.08
C SER A 551 5.83 -27.85 -19.34
N ILE A 552 4.76 -28.63 -19.39
CA ILE A 552 4.39 -29.43 -20.53
C ILE A 552 3.06 -28.92 -21.02
N GLN A 553 2.88 -28.88 -22.32
CA GLN A 553 1.61 -28.60 -22.95
C GLN A 553 1.31 -29.71 -23.95
N ASN A 554 0.25 -30.46 -23.66
CA ASN A 554 -0.18 -31.58 -24.47
C ASN A 554 -1.58 -31.28 -24.99
N TYR A 555 -1.74 -31.24 -26.30
CA TYR A 555 -3.00 -31.05 -26.99
C TYR A 555 -3.48 -32.38 -27.58
N GLU A 556 -4.75 -32.66 -27.38
CA GLU A 556 -5.41 -33.83 -27.86
C GLU A 556 -6.71 -33.44 -28.56
N ASP A 557 -6.85 -33.79 -29.83
CA ASP A 557 -8.12 -33.65 -30.56
C ASP A 557 -9.14 -34.66 -30.05
N ILE A 558 -10.37 -34.23 -29.84
CA ILE A 558 -11.52 -35.07 -29.46
C ILE A 558 -12.24 -35.45 -30.74
N LEU A 559 -12.13 -36.71 -31.15
CA LEU A 559 -12.59 -37.19 -32.48
C LEU A 559 -14.06 -37.58 -32.52
N ASP A 560 -14.67 -38.02 -31.41
CA ASP A 560 -15.99 -38.61 -31.36
C ASP A 560 -17.03 -37.80 -30.58
N GLY A 561 -16.67 -36.62 -30.08
CA GLY A 561 -17.53 -35.76 -29.26
C GLY A 561 -17.89 -36.35 -27.88
N THR A 562 -17.49 -37.56 -27.56
CA THR A 562 -17.79 -38.26 -26.30
C THR A 562 -16.59 -38.29 -25.32
N TYR A 563 -15.49 -37.61 -25.62
CA TYR A 563 -14.24 -37.59 -24.87
C TYR A 563 -13.53 -38.96 -24.73
N GLY A 564 -14.00 -39.99 -25.41
CA GLY A 564 -13.45 -41.35 -25.34
C GLY A 564 -12.28 -41.60 -26.31
N THR A 565 -12.32 -40.98 -27.50
CA THR A 565 -11.26 -41.12 -28.51
C THR A 565 -10.54 -39.82 -28.68
N VAL A 566 -9.26 -39.80 -28.25
CA VAL A 566 -8.38 -38.61 -28.34
C VAL A 566 -7.16 -38.93 -29.18
N LYS A 567 -6.69 -37.97 -29.95
CA LYS A 567 -5.45 -38.05 -30.73
C LYS A 567 -4.55 -36.87 -30.36
N ARG A 568 -3.33 -37.17 -29.93
CA ARG A 568 -2.36 -36.13 -29.63
C ARG A 568 -2.03 -35.32 -30.90
N VAL A 569 -2.04 -34.01 -30.74
CA VAL A 569 -1.67 -33.08 -31.80
C VAL A 569 -0.19 -32.73 -31.62
N ASP A 570 0.69 -33.50 -32.20
CA ASP A 570 2.13 -33.37 -32.03
C ASP A 570 2.63 -31.96 -32.39
N SER A 571 1.98 -31.31 -33.35
CA SER A 571 2.30 -29.92 -33.73
C SER A 571 2.05 -28.88 -32.65
N LEU A 572 1.23 -29.17 -31.67
CA LEU A 572 0.91 -28.29 -30.55
C LEU A 572 1.55 -28.75 -29.23
N TYR A 573 2.22 -29.89 -29.24
CA TYR A 573 2.97 -30.36 -28.07
C TYR A 573 4.25 -29.56 -27.89
N TYR A 574 4.50 -29.13 -26.66
CA TYR A 574 5.80 -28.66 -26.26
C TYR A 574 6.13 -28.95 -24.79
N GLU A 575 7.41 -29.21 -24.53
CA GLU A 575 7.98 -29.24 -23.18
C GLU A 575 8.98 -28.10 -23.05
N ARG A 576 8.88 -27.37 -21.94
CA ARG A 576 9.79 -26.27 -21.62
C ARG A 576 10.37 -26.45 -20.22
N ARG A 577 11.68 -26.34 -20.12
CA ARG A 577 12.41 -26.27 -18.85
C ARG A 577 13.15 -24.95 -18.79
N ASN A 578 12.79 -24.11 -17.83
CA ASN A 578 13.48 -22.84 -17.60
C ASN A 578 14.29 -22.93 -16.33
N GLY A 579 15.48 -22.33 -16.35
CA GLY A 579 16.33 -22.16 -15.19
C GLY A 579 16.88 -20.75 -15.11
N SER A 580 17.06 -20.22 -13.91
CA SER A 580 17.87 -19.03 -13.70
C SER A 580 18.67 -19.14 -12.42
N VAL A 581 19.89 -18.62 -12.48
CA VAL A 581 20.76 -18.45 -11.31
C VAL A 581 21.18 -17.00 -11.29
N GLU A 582 20.98 -16.36 -10.15
CA GLU A 582 21.34 -14.97 -9.94
C GLU A 582 22.13 -14.86 -8.63
N ASN A 583 23.27 -14.15 -8.70
CA ASN A 583 24.06 -13.76 -7.55
C ASN A 583 24.03 -12.25 -7.45
N SER A 584 23.71 -11.68 -6.32
CA SER A 584 23.66 -10.23 -6.20
C SER A 584 24.45 -9.71 -5.01
N LEU A 585 25.06 -8.57 -5.22
CA LEU A 585 25.71 -7.79 -4.19
C LEU A 585 24.93 -6.48 -4.03
N SER A 586 24.48 -6.20 -2.81
CA SER A 586 23.78 -4.97 -2.46
C SER A 586 24.58 -4.16 -1.45
N LEU A 587 24.56 -2.86 -1.62
CA LEU A 587 25.10 -1.87 -0.67
C LEU A 587 23.97 -0.92 -0.31
N ASP A 588 23.75 -0.75 1.00
CA ASP A 588 22.68 0.11 1.51
C ASP A 588 23.26 1.06 2.56
N TYR A 589 22.77 2.30 2.52
CA TYR A 589 23.09 3.34 3.47
C TYR A 589 21.79 3.97 3.97
N PHE A 590 21.58 3.98 5.25
CA PHE A 590 20.45 4.61 5.92
C PHE A 590 20.95 5.63 6.93
N TYR A 591 20.29 6.78 6.96
CA TYR A 591 20.48 7.81 7.97
C TYR A 591 19.14 8.45 8.33
N SER A 592 18.90 8.64 9.62
CA SER A 592 17.68 9.29 10.12
C SER A 592 18.00 10.10 11.38
N ASP A 593 17.74 11.39 11.34
CA ASP A 593 17.75 12.27 12.51
C ASP A 593 16.39 12.98 12.65
N SER A 594 16.32 13.97 13.51
CA SER A 594 15.10 14.74 13.75
C SER A 594 14.63 15.56 12.54
N LEU A 595 15.50 15.85 11.57
CA LEU A 595 15.25 16.73 10.44
C LEU A 595 15.25 15.99 9.10
N ILE A 596 16.10 14.98 8.94
CA ILE A 596 16.38 14.33 7.66
C ILE A 596 16.33 12.81 7.84
N ARG A 597 15.70 12.16 6.89
CA ARG A 597 15.78 10.72 6.71
C ARG A 597 16.21 10.43 5.29
N THR A 598 17.23 9.63 5.11
CA THR A 598 17.69 9.20 3.78
C THR A 598 17.95 7.70 3.74
N ASN A 599 17.65 7.10 2.61
CA ASN A 599 17.96 5.72 2.30
C ASN A 599 18.49 5.67 0.87
N ILE A 600 19.70 5.15 0.70
CA ILE A 600 20.35 4.98 -0.60
C ILE A 600 20.72 3.51 -0.72
N SER A 601 20.29 2.87 -1.79
CA SER A 601 20.64 1.47 -2.07
C SER A 601 21.12 1.29 -3.49
N GLY A 602 22.02 0.35 -3.66
CA GLY A 602 22.53 -0.07 -4.95
C GLY A 602 22.76 -1.58 -4.98
N GLN A 603 22.32 -2.24 -6.04
CA GLN A 603 22.45 -3.68 -6.23
C GLN A 603 22.93 -3.97 -7.65
N ALA A 604 23.88 -4.89 -7.76
CA ALA A 604 24.28 -5.48 -9.03
C ALA A 604 24.15 -7.00 -8.94
N SER A 605 23.48 -7.58 -9.92
CA SER A 605 23.08 -8.98 -9.91
C SER A 605 23.42 -9.64 -11.24
N PRO A 606 24.62 -10.24 -11.40
CA PRO A 606 24.89 -11.17 -12.49
C PRO A 606 23.86 -12.31 -12.50
N ALA A 607 23.21 -12.50 -13.62
CA ALA A 607 22.18 -13.51 -13.81
C ALA A 607 22.47 -14.34 -15.05
N VAL A 608 22.28 -15.65 -14.94
CA VAL A 608 22.31 -16.60 -16.04
C VAL A 608 20.95 -17.25 -16.14
N MET A 609 20.32 -17.15 -17.29
CA MET A 609 19.04 -17.77 -17.60
C MET A 609 19.24 -18.85 -18.65
N THR A 610 18.58 -19.98 -18.48
CA THR A 610 18.57 -21.11 -19.42
C THR A 610 17.13 -21.46 -19.77
N ALA A 611 16.90 -21.86 -21.00
CA ALA A 611 15.66 -22.50 -21.41
C ALA A 611 15.96 -23.65 -22.36
N ASP A 612 15.45 -24.82 -22.04
CA ASP A 612 15.42 -26.00 -22.90
C ASP A 612 13.98 -26.18 -23.38
N ASN A 613 13.76 -26.03 -24.66
CA ASN A 613 12.46 -26.17 -25.29
C ASN A 613 12.50 -27.37 -26.25
N ASP A 614 11.57 -28.29 -26.11
CA ASP A 614 11.31 -29.37 -27.07
C ASP A 614 9.96 -29.15 -27.75
N GLN A 615 9.98 -28.92 -29.06
CA GLN A 615 8.79 -28.79 -29.86
C GLN A 615 9.02 -29.55 -31.18
N PHE A 616 8.18 -30.51 -31.55
CA PHE A 616 8.30 -31.36 -32.76
C PHE A 616 9.58 -32.19 -32.78
N GLY A 617 10.16 -32.59 -31.63
CA GLY A 617 11.47 -33.21 -31.58
C GLY A 617 12.62 -32.27 -31.95
N ARG A 618 12.38 -30.96 -32.06
CA ARG A 618 13.40 -29.93 -32.19
C ARG A 618 13.74 -29.42 -30.81
N ASN A 619 14.95 -29.68 -30.34
CA ASN A 619 15.46 -29.19 -29.09
C ASN A 619 16.15 -27.84 -29.30
N GLU A 620 15.65 -26.79 -28.62
CA GLU A 620 16.29 -25.50 -28.56
C GLU A 620 16.85 -25.28 -27.16
N HIS A 621 18.17 -25.05 -27.07
CA HIS A 621 18.83 -24.61 -25.84
C HIS A 621 19.17 -23.13 -25.93
N ILE A 622 18.66 -22.36 -24.99
CA ILE A 622 18.91 -20.92 -24.84
C ILE A 622 19.69 -20.72 -23.56
N ARG A 623 20.80 -19.99 -23.67
CA ARG A 623 21.52 -19.46 -22.52
C ARG A 623 21.74 -17.98 -22.70
N TYR A 624 21.24 -17.20 -21.76
CA TYR A 624 21.39 -15.77 -21.72
C TYR A 624 22.03 -15.34 -20.39
N SER A 625 23.07 -14.51 -20.48
CA SER A 625 23.73 -13.94 -19.32
C SER A 625 23.65 -12.41 -19.37
N GLY A 626 23.38 -11.80 -18.24
CA GLY A 626 23.28 -10.36 -18.12
C GLY A 626 23.46 -9.91 -16.69
N ILE A 627 23.53 -8.60 -16.49
CA ILE A 627 23.58 -8.02 -15.14
C ILE A 627 22.30 -7.20 -14.91
N ARG A 628 21.63 -7.49 -13.82
CA ARG A 628 20.56 -6.62 -13.30
C ARG A 628 21.17 -5.59 -12.38
N TYR A 629 20.76 -4.35 -12.57
CA TYR A 629 21.09 -3.22 -11.71
C TYR A 629 19.82 -2.67 -11.09
N ASN A 630 19.87 -2.47 -9.80
CA ASN A 630 18.84 -1.73 -9.08
C ASN A 630 19.52 -0.64 -8.28
N ALA A 631 18.98 0.57 -8.32
CA ALA A 631 19.42 1.66 -7.46
C ALA A 631 18.22 2.44 -6.98
N SER A 632 18.22 2.81 -5.72
CA SER A 632 17.20 3.70 -5.17
C SER A 632 17.82 4.74 -4.25
N ALA A 633 17.22 5.92 -4.24
CA ALA A 633 17.54 6.99 -3.33
C ALA A 633 16.24 7.59 -2.82
N ASN A 634 16.01 7.50 -1.54
CA ASN A 634 14.88 8.11 -0.86
C ASN A 634 15.42 9.15 0.09
N PHE A 635 14.91 10.36 -0.02
CA PHE A 635 15.26 11.48 0.83
C PHE A 635 13.98 12.11 1.37
N ARG A 636 13.91 12.31 2.68
CA ARG A 636 12.81 13.00 3.34
C ARG A 636 13.36 14.00 4.34
N ALA A 637 12.87 15.22 4.27
CA ALA A 637 13.27 16.29 5.16
C ALA A 637 12.06 16.96 5.82
N LYS A 638 12.16 17.28 7.09
CA LYS A 638 11.22 18.17 7.78
C LYS A 638 11.53 19.61 7.39
N VAL A 639 10.51 20.29 6.88
CA VAL A 639 10.58 21.69 6.48
C VAL A 639 9.54 22.50 7.27
N PHE A 640 9.87 23.70 7.72
CA PHE A 640 8.95 24.56 8.47
C PHE A 640 8.27 23.87 9.68
N LYS A 641 9.06 23.20 10.53
CA LYS A 641 8.69 22.54 11.81
C LYS A 641 7.72 21.34 11.71
N LYS A 642 6.65 21.40 10.90
CA LYS A 642 5.59 20.36 10.86
C LYS A 642 5.32 19.82 9.47
N ASN A 643 6.08 20.22 8.46
CA ASN A 643 5.90 19.79 7.08
C ASN A 643 7.02 18.87 6.66
N GLN A 644 6.76 18.01 5.70
CA GLN A 644 7.74 17.08 5.15
C GLN A 644 7.85 17.25 3.64
N LEU A 645 9.08 17.20 3.14
CA LEU A 645 9.38 17.12 1.72
C LEU A 645 10.11 15.81 1.47
N GLY A 646 9.58 14.99 0.59
CA GLY A 646 10.15 13.73 0.18
C GLY A 646 10.57 13.76 -1.28
N PHE A 647 11.67 13.12 -1.59
CA PHE A 647 12.13 12.83 -2.95
C PHE A 647 12.48 11.35 -2.99
N ASN A 648 12.00 10.64 -4.01
CA ASN A 648 12.40 9.28 -4.28
C ASN A 648 12.85 9.13 -5.74
N TYR A 649 13.88 8.35 -5.92
CA TYR A 649 14.37 7.93 -7.22
C TYR A 649 14.57 6.44 -7.21
N ARG A 650 14.10 5.74 -8.25
CA ARG A 650 14.33 4.31 -8.44
C ARG A 650 14.75 4.04 -9.87
N PHE A 651 15.83 3.35 -10.01
CA PHE A 651 16.35 2.83 -11.27
C PHE A 651 16.40 1.32 -11.22
N ASN A 652 15.91 0.67 -12.26
CA ASN A 652 16.10 -0.76 -12.46
C ASN A 652 16.22 -1.08 -13.96
N ASN A 653 16.95 -2.15 -14.27
CA ASN A 653 16.88 -2.76 -15.57
C ASN A 653 16.21 -4.14 -15.48
N GLN A 654 15.54 -4.52 -16.55
CA GLN A 654 14.92 -5.82 -16.70
C GLN A 654 15.59 -6.56 -17.85
N LEU A 655 16.09 -7.77 -17.58
CA LEU A 655 16.57 -8.68 -18.58
C LEU A 655 15.40 -9.30 -19.35
N PRO A 656 15.53 -9.59 -20.67
CA PRO A 656 14.53 -10.38 -21.38
C PRO A 656 14.33 -11.76 -20.72
N SER A 657 13.10 -12.24 -20.66
CA SER A 657 12.85 -13.60 -20.14
C SER A 657 13.27 -14.67 -21.14
N ALA A 658 13.53 -15.87 -20.66
CA ALA A 658 13.85 -16.99 -21.52
C ALA A 658 12.76 -17.29 -22.57
N THR A 659 11.49 -17.10 -22.20
CA THR A 659 10.34 -17.20 -23.11
C THR A 659 10.38 -16.15 -24.21
N GLN A 660 10.76 -14.90 -23.89
CA GLN A 660 10.86 -13.83 -24.88
C GLN A 660 12.01 -14.04 -25.86
N LEU A 661 13.04 -14.78 -25.47
CA LEU A 661 14.20 -15.09 -26.28
C LEU A 661 14.01 -16.38 -27.12
N SER A 662 13.05 -17.24 -26.76
CA SER A 662 12.82 -18.53 -27.41
C SER A 662 12.30 -18.34 -28.83
N THR A 663 12.88 -19.05 -29.79
CA THR A 663 12.39 -19.08 -31.18
C THR A 663 11.32 -20.15 -31.42
N VAL A 664 10.94 -20.87 -30.37
CA VAL A 664 9.81 -21.82 -30.42
C VAL A 664 8.55 -21.04 -30.66
N SER A 665 7.86 -21.38 -31.75
CA SER A 665 6.61 -20.75 -32.16
C SER A 665 5.39 -21.43 -31.51
N ASP A 666 4.45 -20.64 -31.05
CA ASP A 666 3.18 -21.14 -30.55
C ASP A 666 2.14 -21.15 -31.68
N TYR A 667 1.78 -22.34 -32.11
CA TYR A 667 0.81 -22.60 -33.20
C TYR A 667 -0.60 -22.95 -32.71
N ARG A 668 -0.94 -22.69 -31.45
CA ARG A 668 -2.27 -22.97 -30.89
C ARG A 668 -3.39 -22.35 -31.71
N ASP A 669 -3.17 -21.15 -32.15
CA ASP A 669 -3.97 -20.48 -33.15
C ASP A 669 -3.13 -20.31 -34.41
N PRO A 670 -3.38 -21.07 -35.48
CA PRO A 670 -2.61 -20.96 -36.71
C PRO A 670 -2.70 -19.60 -37.39
N MET A 671 -3.72 -18.78 -37.03
CA MET A 671 -3.89 -17.42 -37.53
C MET A 671 -3.16 -16.39 -36.66
N ASN A 672 -2.76 -16.76 -35.43
CA ASN A 672 -2.07 -15.89 -34.47
C ASN A 672 -0.86 -16.62 -33.86
N ILE A 673 0.23 -16.65 -34.58
CA ILE A 673 1.45 -17.33 -34.19
C ILE A 673 2.28 -16.39 -33.29
N SER A 674 2.71 -16.91 -32.13
CA SER A 674 3.59 -16.18 -31.22
C SER A 674 4.97 -16.80 -31.21
N GLU A 675 6.02 -15.99 -31.31
CA GLU A 675 7.41 -16.40 -31.32
C GLU A 675 8.27 -15.43 -30.50
N GLY A 676 9.43 -15.87 -30.04
CA GLY A 676 10.35 -14.99 -29.31
C GLY A 676 11.35 -14.26 -30.23
N ASN A 677 12.26 -13.50 -29.63
CA ASN A 677 13.27 -12.72 -30.33
C ASN A 677 14.60 -12.76 -29.57
N LYS A 678 15.61 -13.39 -30.16
CA LYS A 678 16.97 -13.51 -29.58
C LYS A 678 17.72 -12.18 -29.46
N ASN A 679 17.29 -11.15 -30.19
CA ASN A 679 18.00 -9.86 -30.31
C ASN A 679 17.49 -8.81 -29.30
N LEU A 680 16.73 -9.23 -28.30
CA LEU A 680 16.20 -8.31 -27.31
C LEU A 680 17.31 -7.70 -26.46
N LYS A 681 17.15 -6.40 -26.18
CA LYS A 681 17.99 -5.62 -25.27
C LYS A 681 17.31 -5.49 -23.93
N ASN A 682 18.10 -5.25 -22.89
CA ASN A 682 17.57 -4.95 -21.55
C ASN A 682 16.68 -3.70 -21.58
N GLU A 683 15.57 -3.75 -20.87
CA GLU A 683 14.73 -2.60 -20.59
C GLU A 683 15.29 -1.85 -19.37
N PHE A 684 15.32 -0.52 -19.43
CA PHE A 684 15.72 0.35 -18.31
C PHE A 684 14.53 1.20 -17.86
N ARG A 685 14.32 1.25 -16.56
CA ARG A 685 13.22 2.02 -15.94
C ARG A 685 13.77 3.02 -14.95
N HIS A 686 13.35 4.26 -15.09
CA HIS A 686 13.62 5.34 -14.16
C HIS A 686 12.30 5.87 -13.60
N ASN A 687 12.18 5.91 -12.29
CA ASN A 687 11.02 6.49 -11.61
C ASN A 687 11.51 7.57 -10.65
N PHE A 688 10.87 8.72 -10.72
CA PHE A 688 11.09 9.88 -9.85
C PHE A 688 9.80 10.18 -9.13
N GLY A 689 9.88 10.44 -7.84
CA GLY A 689 8.73 10.87 -7.05
C GLY A 689 9.10 12.07 -6.20
N LEU A 690 8.19 13.01 -6.10
CA LEU A 690 8.25 14.15 -5.20
C LEU A 690 7.00 14.13 -4.35
N GLU A 691 7.17 14.18 -3.03
CA GLU A 691 6.09 14.21 -2.06
C GLU A 691 6.23 15.45 -1.18
N PHE A 692 5.14 16.14 -0.97
CA PHE A 692 5.06 17.23 -0.01
C PHE A 692 3.88 16.99 0.91
N GLN A 693 4.13 16.93 2.21
CA GLN A 693 3.13 16.85 3.25
C GLN A 693 3.15 18.15 4.06
N PHE A 694 2.02 18.85 4.10
CA PHE A 694 1.84 20.05 4.90
C PHE A 694 0.99 19.70 6.11
N ARG A 695 1.64 19.65 7.28
CA ARG A 695 1.02 19.19 8.52
C ARG A 695 0.31 17.83 8.32
N SER A 696 -0.81 17.60 9.00
CA SER A 696 -1.61 16.36 8.95
C SER A 696 -2.81 16.44 8.00
N TRP A 697 -2.95 17.50 7.20
CA TRP A 697 -4.15 17.73 6.44
C TRP A 697 -3.96 17.98 4.93
N MET A 698 -2.71 18.04 4.45
CA MET A 698 -2.45 18.15 3.01
C MET A 698 -1.29 17.22 2.61
N ARG A 699 -1.48 16.50 1.52
CA ARG A 699 -0.44 15.70 0.86
C ARG A 699 -0.50 15.93 -0.65
N ALA A 700 0.64 16.23 -1.25
CA ALA A 700 0.79 16.34 -2.69
C ALA A 700 1.91 15.40 -3.14
N THR A 701 1.69 14.65 -4.22
CA THR A 701 2.71 13.79 -4.82
C THR A 701 2.75 13.98 -6.33
N VAL A 702 3.95 13.93 -6.89
CA VAL A 702 4.17 13.91 -8.34
C VAL A 702 5.13 12.75 -8.62
N ASN A 703 4.73 11.84 -9.49
CA ASN A 703 5.57 10.74 -9.93
C ASN A 703 5.76 10.83 -11.45
N TYR A 704 6.99 10.58 -11.89
CA TYR A 704 7.34 10.49 -13.28
C TYR A 704 8.15 9.24 -13.54
N GLY A 705 7.70 8.42 -14.50
CA GLY A 705 8.37 7.20 -14.91
C GLY A 705 8.77 7.25 -16.38
N LYS A 706 9.97 6.77 -16.71
CA LYS A 706 10.44 6.67 -18.09
C LYS A 706 11.07 5.32 -18.35
N ARG A 707 10.76 4.74 -19.51
CA ARG A 707 11.30 3.45 -19.94
C ARG A 707 12.14 3.62 -21.20
N TYR A 708 13.31 3.01 -21.21
CA TYR A 708 14.16 2.87 -22.37
C TYR A 708 14.25 1.41 -22.78
N ASN A 709 14.26 1.16 -24.09
CA ASN A 709 14.23 -0.18 -24.67
C ASN A 709 13.08 -1.03 -24.13
N ALA A 710 11.91 -0.43 -23.90
CA ALA A 710 10.75 -1.15 -23.41
C ALA A 710 10.45 -2.36 -24.30
N ILE A 711 10.25 -3.54 -23.70
CA ILE A 711 9.91 -4.75 -24.46
C ILE A 711 8.40 -4.73 -24.69
N THR A 712 7.99 -4.69 -25.94
CA THR A 712 6.57 -4.68 -26.37
C THR A 712 6.34 -5.73 -27.44
N SER A 713 5.08 -6.05 -27.73
CA SER A 713 4.70 -6.94 -28.81
C SER A 713 4.82 -6.20 -30.16
N LEU A 714 5.46 -6.88 -31.12
CA LEU A 714 5.52 -6.51 -32.53
C LEU A 714 4.75 -7.57 -33.32
N THR A 715 3.55 -7.22 -33.78
CA THR A 715 2.72 -8.09 -34.61
C THR A 715 2.93 -7.74 -36.08
N ARG A 716 3.36 -8.74 -36.88
CA ARG A 716 3.44 -8.69 -38.32
C ARG A 716 2.28 -9.46 -38.92
N LEU A 717 1.65 -8.86 -39.90
CA LEU A 717 0.56 -9.48 -40.64
C LEU A 717 1.08 -9.99 -41.97
N GLU A 718 0.99 -11.28 -42.22
CA GLU A 718 1.27 -11.90 -43.52
C GLU A 718 0.05 -11.64 -44.44
N ARG A 719 0.23 -10.83 -45.47
CA ARG A 719 -0.89 -10.39 -46.32
C ARG A 719 -1.57 -11.50 -47.12
N GLU A 720 -0.77 -12.46 -47.55
CA GLU A 720 -1.25 -13.58 -48.40
C GLU A 720 -2.09 -14.58 -47.64
N THR A 721 -1.75 -14.84 -46.39
CA THR A 721 -2.35 -15.85 -45.54
C THR A 721 -3.26 -15.26 -44.47
N GLY A 722 -3.15 -13.96 -44.14
CA GLY A 722 -3.85 -13.33 -43.05
C GLY A 722 -3.28 -13.71 -41.66
N VAL A 723 -2.20 -14.49 -41.62
CA VAL A 723 -1.57 -14.96 -40.38
C VAL A 723 -0.89 -13.78 -39.68
N ARG A 724 -1.13 -13.66 -38.38
CA ARG A 724 -0.48 -12.69 -37.50
C ARG A 724 0.67 -13.35 -36.76
N ARG A 725 1.91 -12.86 -36.99
CA ARG A 725 3.09 -13.28 -36.21
C ARG A 725 3.41 -12.21 -35.19
N THR A 726 3.37 -12.58 -33.91
CA THR A 726 3.68 -11.68 -32.79
C THR A 726 4.98 -12.07 -32.15
N SER A 727 5.94 -11.13 -32.06
CA SER A 727 7.22 -11.31 -31.39
C SER A 727 7.51 -10.12 -30.47
N PRO A 728 8.27 -10.31 -29.38
CA PRO A 728 8.72 -9.21 -28.57
C PRO A 728 9.76 -8.35 -29.30
N ALA A 729 9.69 -7.04 -29.13
CA ALA A 729 10.65 -6.09 -29.71
C ALA A 729 10.92 -4.93 -28.76
N ASN A 730 12.10 -4.35 -28.83
CA ASN A 730 12.40 -3.17 -28.03
C ASN A 730 11.90 -1.88 -28.70
N ILE A 731 11.33 -0.99 -27.92
CA ILE A 731 10.85 0.31 -28.34
C ILE A 731 11.20 1.39 -27.32
N ASN A 732 11.38 2.62 -27.79
CA ASN A 732 11.60 3.78 -26.94
C ASN A 732 10.44 4.79 -27.10
N GLY A 733 10.27 5.62 -26.09
CA GLY A 733 9.26 6.67 -26.05
C GLY A 733 8.30 6.56 -24.87
N ASN A 734 8.19 5.40 -24.24
CA ASN A 734 7.24 5.17 -23.14
C ASN A 734 7.58 5.97 -21.88
N TRP A 735 6.62 6.71 -21.37
CA TRP A 735 6.70 7.42 -20.09
C TRP A 735 5.32 7.57 -19.45
N ASN A 736 5.30 7.81 -18.16
CA ASN A 736 4.09 8.10 -17.42
C ASN A 736 4.33 9.18 -16.37
N MET A 737 3.30 9.95 -16.06
CA MET A 737 3.29 10.97 -15.02
C MET A 737 1.99 10.84 -14.23
N SER A 738 2.08 10.96 -12.93
CA SER A 738 0.91 11.02 -12.06
C SER A 738 1.07 12.08 -10.99
N GLU A 739 0.01 12.84 -10.77
CA GLU A 739 -0.10 13.91 -9.81
C GLU A 739 -1.27 13.59 -8.89
N TYR A 740 -1.06 13.75 -7.60
CA TYR A 740 -2.07 13.54 -6.58
C TYR A 740 -2.00 14.64 -5.56
N LEU A 741 -3.13 15.25 -5.25
CA LEU A 741 -3.30 16.19 -4.16
C LEU A 741 -4.48 15.73 -3.30
N TYR A 742 -4.25 15.63 -2.03
CA TYR A 742 -5.28 15.39 -1.02
C TYR A 742 -5.22 16.48 0.03
N LEU A 743 -6.35 17.09 0.30
CA LEU A 743 -6.57 18.07 1.36
C LEU A 743 -7.69 17.55 2.24
N THR A 744 -7.54 17.60 3.54
CA THR A 744 -8.64 17.38 4.48
C THR A 744 -8.48 18.30 5.67
N TYR A 745 -9.52 19.01 6.03
CA TYR A 745 -9.49 19.94 7.15
C TYR A 745 -10.68 19.70 8.07
N PRO A 746 -10.45 19.42 9.36
CA PRO A 746 -11.50 19.24 10.34
C PRO A 746 -11.95 20.61 10.90
N PHE A 747 -13.24 20.87 10.84
CA PHE A 747 -13.90 22.02 11.48
C PHE A 747 -14.79 21.52 12.63
N SER A 748 -14.22 21.18 13.79
CA SER A 748 -15.00 20.55 14.88
C SER A 748 -15.66 19.24 14.43
N ASP A 749 -16.97 19.19 14.27
CA ASP A 749 -17.74 18.00 13.87
C ASP A 749 -17.82 17.82 12.34
N ILE A 750 -17.36 18.81 11.58
CA ILE A 750 -17.36 18.79 10.12
C ILE A 750 -15.96 18.52 9.61
N SER A 751 -15.83 17.63 8.64
CA SER A 751 -14.62 17.46 7.86
C SER A 751 -14.87 17.83 6.41
N VAL A 752 -13.93 18.52 5.79
CA VAL A 752 -13.99 18.85 4.36
C VAL A 752 -12.72 18.32 3.73
N GLY A 753 -12.86 17.48 2.72
CA GLY A 753 -11.78 16.91 1.95
C GLY A 753 -11.85 17.32 0.49
N LEU A 754 -10.71 17.46 -0.16
CA LEU A 754 -10.58 17.73 -1.57
C LEU A 754 -9.50 16.84 -2.16
N THR A 755 -9.86 16.10 -3.20
CA THR A 755 -8.96 15.24 -3.94
C THR A 755 -8.78 15.72 -5.36
N PHE A 756 -7.56 15.60 -5.84
CA PHE A 756 -7.21 15.87 -7.22
C PHE A 756 -6.25 14.78 -7.67
N ASN A 757 -6.59 14.11 -8.77
CA ASN A 757 -5.76 13.09 -9.38
C ASN A 757 -5.63 13.41 -10.88
N HIS A 758 -4.40 13.41 -11.35
CA HIS A 758 -4.11 13.48 -12.77
C HIS A 758 -3.11 12.40 -13.15
N SER A 759 -3.38 11.67 -14.21
CA SER A 759 -2.51 10.62 -14.71
C SER A 759 -2.39 10.74 -16.22
N LEU A 760 -1.16 10.83 -16.69
CA LEU A 760 -0.81 10.91 -18.10
C LEU A 760 0.14 9.76 -18.44
N ASN A 761 -0.26 8.89 -19.38
CA ASN A 761 0.55 7.79 -19.86
C ASN A 761 0.76 7.95 -21.37
N HIS A 762 2.01 7.97 -21.76
CA HIS A 762 2.42 7.97 -23.14
C HIS A 762 2.99 6.60 -23.48
N ASN A 763 2.21 5.79 -24.19
CA ASN A 763 2.57 4.43 -24.58
C ASN A 763 2.89 4.37 -26.07
N VAL A 764 4.08 3.89 -26.40
CA VAL A 764 4.50 3.66 -27.77
C VAL A 764 4.51 2.15 -28.02
N THR A 765 3.85 1.72 -29.07
CA THR A 765 3.72 0.30 -29.47
C THR A 765 3.90 0.16 -30.98
N PHE A 766 3.96 -1.09 -31.47
CA PHE A 766 3.92 -1.36 -32.90
C PHE A 766 2.52 -1.76 -33.31
N VAL A 767 2.05 -1.24 -34.44
CA VAL A 767 0.76 -1.58 -35.06
C VAL A 767 0.94 -1.76 -36.55
N GLN A 768 0.19 -2.69 -37.14
CA GLN A 768 0.15 -2.93 -38.57
C GLN A 768 -1.30 -3.23 -38.99
N SER A 769 -1.75 -2.60 -40.06
CA SER A 769 -3.04 -2.92 -40.71
C SER A 769 -2.80 -3.75 -41.97
N PHE A 770 -3.86 -4.28 -42.55
CA PHE A 770 -3.78 -5.04 -43.82
C PHE A 770 -3.22 -4.23 -44.98
N THR A 771 -3.32 -2.92 -44.95
CA THR A 771 -2.80 -2.00 -45.98
C THR A 771 -1.33 -1.65 -45.79
N ASP A 772 -0.77 -1.87 -44.59
CA ASP A 772 0.61 -1.53 -44.26
C ASP A 772 1.59 -2.62 -44.71
N SER A 773 2.69 -2.24 -45.38
CA SER A 773 3.77 -3.18 -45.72
C SER A 773 4.58 -3.63 -44.50
N GLU A 774 4.74 -2.76 -43.53
CA GLU A 774 5.54 -2.99 -42.33
C GLU A 774 4.83 -2.41 -41.08
N PRO A 775 5.10 -2.98 -39.91
CA PRO A 775 4.61 -2.42 -38.64
C PRO A 775 5.11 -0.99 -38.40
N LYS A 776 4.21 -0.13 -38.00
CA LYS A 776 4.47 1.27 -37.66
C LYS A 776 4.47 1.50 -36.16
N LYS A 777 5.22 2.51 -35.71
CA LYS A 777 5.14 2.96 -34.32
C LYS A 777 3.87 3.78 -34.12
N ASN A 778 3.09 3.38 -33.14
CA ASN A 778 1.91 4.12 -32.68
C ASN A 778 2.13 4.63 -31.27
N ALA A 779 2.02 5.94 -31.08
CA ALA A 779 2.00 6.54 -29.75
C ALA A 779 0.56 6.82 -29.34
N MET A 780 0.20 6.40 -28.14
CA MET A 780 -1.10 6.63 -27.54
C MET A 780 -0.94 7.37 -26.23
N ASP A 781 -1.54 8.53 -26.16
CA ASP A 781 -1.67 9.31 -24.93
C ASP A 781 -2.98 8.96 -24.24
N TRP A 782 -2.85 8.50 -23.00
CA TRP A 782 -3.96 8.30 -22.10
C TRP A 782 -3.89 9.33 -20.98
N ASN A 783 -4.91 10.16 -20.92
CA ASN A 783 -5.03 11.24 -19.95
C ASN A 783 -6.28 11.01 -19.10
N ARG A 784 -6.10 10.84 -17.81
CA ARG A 784 -7.16 10.74 -16.84
C ARG A 784 -7.01 11.83 -15.80
N PHE A 785 -8.06 12.60 -15.63
CA PHE A 785 -8.21 13.61 -14.61
C PHE A 785 -9.39 13.26 -13.73
N SER A 786 -9.23 13.38 -12.42
CA SER A 786 -10.36 13.31 -11.48
C SER A 786 -10.20 14.30 -10.34
N THR A 787 -11.30 14.85 -9.89
CA THR A 787 -11.37 15.70 -8.70
C THR A 787 -12.56 15.29 -7.88
N GLY A 788 -12.40 15.30 -6.57
CA GLY A 788 -13.44 14.94 -5.62
C GLY A 788 -13.53 15.96 -4.48
N LEU A 789 -14.73 16.17 -4.02
CA LEU A 789 -15.04 16.90 -2.79
C LEU A 789 -15.73 15.93 -1.85
N ASP A 790 -15.23 15.81 -0.63
CA ASP A 790 -15.85 15.06 0.43
C ASP A 790 -16.21 15.97 1.61
N VAL A 791 -17.41 15.83 2.13
CA VAL A 791 -17.89 16.56 3.29
C VAL A 791 -18.48 15.55 4.26
N GLY A 792 -17.96 15.54 5.47
CA GLY A 792 -18.44 14.69 6.56
C GLY A 792 -18.94 15.53 7.72
N TYR A 793 -20.00 15.10 8.37
CA TYR A 793 -20.44 15.58 9.66
C TYR A 793 -20.63 14.40 10.60
N SER A 794 -20.05 14.47 11.78
CA SER A 794 -20.18 13.42 12.78
C SER A 794 -20.29 13.98 14.18
N ASN A 795 -21.29 13.50 14.92
CA ASN A 795 -21.41 13.70 16.36
C ASN A 795 -21.81 12.38 17.02
N GLN A 796 -22.21 12.40 18.30
CA GLN A 796 -22.57 11.20 19.04
C GLN A 796 -23.67 10.36 18.35
N TYR A 797 -24.65 11.00 17.69
CA TYR A 797 -25.83 10.33 17.12
C TYR A 797 -25.81 10.25 15.61
N TRP A 798 -25.24 11.25 14.94
CA TRP A 798 -25.23 11.37 13.49
C TRP A 798 -23.85 11.05 12.91
N LEU A 799 -23.84 10.31 11.83
CA LEU A 799 -22.72 10.16 10.92
C LEU A 799 -23.25 10.42 9.52
N THR A 800 -22.77 11.47 8.86
CA THR A 800 -23.14 11.80 7.49
C THR A 800 -21.89 12.03 6.67
N SER A 801 -21.91 11.58 5.42
CA SER A 801 -20.86 11.88 4.46
C SER A 801 -21.47 12.10 3.08
N LEU A 802 -20.88 12.99 2.32
CA LEU A 802 -21.14 13.22 0.91
C LEU A 802 -19.81 13.33 0.20
N GLU A 803 -19.56 12.43 -0.71
CA GLU A 803 -18.40 12.46 -1.60
C GLU A 803 -18.88 12.64 -3.05
N VAL A 804 -18.43 13.69 -3.73
CA VAL A 804 -18.75 13.97 -5.13
C VAL A 804 -17.45 13.92 -5.92
N ASN A 805 -17.37 13.03 -6.92
CA ASN A 805 -16.22 12.91 -7.78
C ASN A 805 -16.61 13.19 -9.23
N TYR A 806 -15.76 13.93 -9.91
CA TYR A 806 -15.82 14.15 -11.34
C TYR A 806 -14.55 13.62 -11.99
N SER A 807 -14.69 12.80 -13.02
CA SER A 807 -13.57 12.26 -13.78
C SER A 807 -13.75 12.45 -15.27
N ILE A 808 -12.63 12.70 -15.97
CA ILE A 808 -12.52 12.74 -17.42
C ILE A 808 -11.41 11.80 -17.83
N GLU A 809 -11.68 10.97 -18.82
CA GLU A 809 -10.70 10.16 -19.52
C GLU A 809 -10.66 10.53 -20.99
N LYS A 810 -9.47 10.69 -21.54
CA LYS A 810 -9.26 11.00 -22.95
C LYS A 810 -8.09 10.18 -23.48
N ASN A 811 -8.30 9.56 -24.62
CA ASN A 811 -7.28 8.82 -25.35
C ASN A 811 -7.04 9.48 -26.68
N LYS A 812 -5.80 9.54 -27.10
CA LYS A 812 -5.39 10.07 -28.40
C LYS A 812 -4.32 9.16 -28.98
N SER A 813 -4.52 8.71 -30.21
CA SER A 813 -3.53 7.97 -31.00
C SER A 813 -2.98 8.87 -32.09
N ASN A 814 -1.69 8.73 -32.47
CA ASN A 814 -1.10 9.52 -33.56
C ASN A 814 -1.55 9.09 -34.95
N TYR A 815 -2.29 7.96 -35.10
CA TYR A 815 -2.83 7.53 -36.40
C TYR A 815 -4.30 7.87 -36.60
N ILE A 816 -5.02 8.25 -35.54
CA ILE A 816 -6.47 8.48 -35.63
C ILE A 816 -6.82 9.73 -34.84
N ASP A 817 -7.48 10.66 -35.53
CA ASP A 817 -8.00 11.89 -34.90
C ASP A 817 -9.17 11.63 -33.95
N ASN A 818 -9.69 10.41 -33.92
CA ASN A 818 -10.77 10.02 -33.04
C ASN A 818 -10.28 9.91 -31.62
N ARG A 819 -10.83 10.75 -30.77
CA ARG A 819 -10.64 10.72 -29.32
C ARG A 819 -11.68 9.78 -28.74
N SER A 820 -11.22 8.67 -28.16
CA SER A 820 -12.09 7.87 -27.31
C SER A 820 -11.91 8.28 -25.85
N GLY A 821 -12.93 8.10 -25.06
CA GLY A 821 -12.90 8.41 -23.64
C GLY A 821 -14.29 8.80 -23.16
N GLY A 822 -14.38 9.09 -21.89
CA GLY A 822 -15.67 9.43 -21.26
C GLY A 822 -15.48 10.38 -20.10
N LYS A 823 -16.61 10.82 -19.59
CA LYS A 823 -16.71 11.61 -18.37
C LYS A 823 -17.60 10.86 -17.41
N ARG A 824 -17.36 11.01 -16.12
CA ARG A 824 -18.21 10.41 -15.10
C ARG A 824 -18.36 11.37 -13.94
N ILE A 825 -19.57 11.50 -13.43
CA ILE A 825 -19.87 12.10 -12.15
C ILE A 825 -20.34 10.98 -11.23
N THR A 826 -19.75 10.87 -10.05
CA THR A 826 -20.25 10.01 -8.97
C THR A 826 -20.54 10.85 -7.75
N ALA A 827 -21.57 10.48 -7.01
CA ALA A 827 -21.88 11.06 -5.70
C ALA A 827 -22.25 9.91 -4.77
N ASP A 828 -21.48 9.75 -3.71
CA ASP A 828 -21.71 8.79 -2.65
C ASP A 828 -22.19 9.54 -1.41
N ALA A 829 -23.39 9.26 -0.95
CA ALA A 829 -23.99 9.86 0.23
C ALA A 829 -24.29 8.79 1.28
N GLU A 830 -23.91 9.04 2.52
CA GLU A 830 -24.26 8.23 3.68
C GLU A 830 -24.90 9.12 4.74
N VAL A 831 -26.01 8.68 5.28
CA VAL A 831 -26.63 9.28 6.46
C VAL A 831 -26.94 8.15 7.43
N SER A 832 -26.44 8.24 8.64
CA SER A 832 -26.65 7.27 9.71
C SER A 832 -27.02 8.00 10.99
N TYR A 833 -28.05 7.52 11.64
CA TYR A 833 -28.53 8.03 12.92
C TYR A 833 -28.70 6.89 13.91
N GLU A 834 -28.18 7.06 15.10
CA GLU A 834 -28.33 6.10 16.21
C GLU A 834 -28.89 6.80 17.43
N THR A 835 -30.00 6.29 17.96
CA THR A 835 -30.64 6.81 19.20
C THR A 835 -29.89 6.34 20.46
N PRO A 836 -29.96 7.03 21.59
CA PRO A 836 -29.37 6.59 22.86
C PRO A 836 -29.88 5.22 23.33
N PHE A 837 -31.12 4.85 23.01
CA PHE A 837 -31.70 3.55 23.37
C PHE A 837 -31.35 2.40 22.39
N GLY A 838 -30.57 2.68 21.30
CA GLY A 838 -30.02 1.65 20.42
C GLY A 838 -30.79 1.40 19.12
N LEU A 839 -31.82 2.21 18.80
CA LEU A 839 -32.43 2.18 17.48
C LEU A 839 -31.54 2.95 16.51
N GLY A 840 -31.11 2.30 15.43
CA GLY A 840 -30.31 2.88 14.36
C GLY A 840 -31.05 2.86 13.04
N ALA A 841 -30.84 3.88 12.23
CA ALA A 841 -31.27 3.94 10.83
C ALA A 841 -30.13 4.46 9.98
N SER A 842 -29.88 3.83 8.84
CA SER A 842 -28.86 4.31 7.90
C SER A 842 -29.37 4.21 6.47
N THR A 843 -28.90 5.12 5.64
CA THR A 843 -29.13 5.09 4.21
C THR A 843 -27.86 5.47 3.47
N THR A 844 -27.56 4.73 2.42
CA THR A 844 -26.46 5.03 1.50
C THR A 844 -27.01 5.13 0.09
N CYS A 845 -26.56 6.14 -0.64
CA CYS A 845 -26.92 6.31 -2.05
C CYS A 845 -25.64 6.55 -2.85
N ARG A 846 -25.35 5.63 -3.74
CA ARG A 846 -24.28 5.76 -4.73
C ARG A 846 -24.88 6.13 -6.07
N PHE A 847 -24.67 7.35 -6.48
CA PHE A 847 -25.07 7.87 -7.77
C PHE A 847 -23.89 7.83 -8.74
N SER A 848 -24.11 7.38 -9.97
CA SER A 848 -23.12 7.40 -11.03
C SER A 848 -23.76 7.78 -12.37
N LYS A 849 -23.19 8.77 -13.03
CA LYS A 849 -23.60 9.20 -14.37
C LYS A 849 -22.40 9.29 -15.28
N PRO A 850 -22.15 8.28 -16.10
CA PRO A 850 -21.19 8.32 -17.19
C PRO A 850 -21.75 9.02 -18.43
N PHE A 851 -20.84 9.60 -19.24
CA PHE A 851 -21.15 10.31 -20.48
C PHE A 851 -20.05 10.06 -21.52
N GLY A 852 -20.47 9.93 -22.80
CA GLY A 852 -19.54 9.89 -23.93
C GLY A 852 -18.85 8.55 -24.14
N TYR A 853 -19.37 7.47 -23.55
CA TYR A 853 -18.89 6.12 -23.78
C TYR A 853 -19.57 5.50 -25.03
N GLU A 854 -18.87 4.57 -25.69
CA GLU A 854 -19.32 3.94 -26.93
C GLU A 854 -20.53 3.02 -26.72
N MET A 855 -20.56 2.28 -25.63
CA MET A 855 -21.72 1.49 -25.25
C MET A 855 -22.86 2.41 -24.83
N ALA A 856 -24.00 2.38 -25.52
CA ALA A 856 -25.17 3.19 -25.16
C ALA A 856 -25.67 2.90 -23.73
N SER A 857 -25.63 1.62 -23.32
CA SER A 857 -25.97 1.19 -21.95
C SER A 857 -25.03 1.76 -20.88
N ALA A 858 -23.78 2.05 -21.26
CA ALA A 858 -22.78 2.60 -20.37
C ALA A 858 -23.04 4.07 -19.99
N ASN A 859 -23.79 4.80 -20.79
CA ASN A 859 -24.14 6.21 -20.54
C ASN A 859 -25.42 6.37 -19.69
N GLN A 860 -25.97 5.27 -19.16
CA GLN A 860 -27.15 5.32 -18.31
C GLN A 860 -26.77 5.77 -16.88
N MET A 861 -27.72 6.42 -16.23
CA MET A 861 -27.63 6.78 -14.83
C MET A 861 -27.80 5.54 -13.96
N GLU A 862 -26.99 5.43 -12.93
CA GLU A 862 -27.08 4.41 -11.89
C GLU A 862 -27.25 5.11 -10.54
N CYS A 863 -28.19 4.62 -9.74
CA CYS A 863 -28.40 5.10 -8.37
C CYS A 863 -28.65 3.88 -7.46
N ILE A 864 -27.61 3.34 -6.89
CA ILE A 864 -27.68 2.24 -5.92
C ILE A 864 -28.05 2.83 -4.57
N TRP A 865 -29.27 2.60 -4.15
CA TRP A 865 -29.81 3.13 -2.91
C TRP A 865 -30.09 2.00 -1.92
N ASN A 866 -29.38 2.04 -0.79
CA ASN A 866 -29.54 1.08 0.31
C ASN A 866 -30.17 1.78 1.52
N VAL A 867 -31.05 1.07 2.22
CA VAL A 867 -31.63 1.50 3.48
C VAL A 867 -31.50 0.40 4.50
N SER A 868 -31.10 0.76 5.71
CA SER A 868 -30.95 -0.18 6.81
C SER A 868 -31.57 0.38 8.09
N ALA A 869 -32.24 -0.50 8.83
CA ALA A 869 -32.69 -0.24 10.19
C ALA A 869 -32.08 -1.29 11.11
N SER A 870 -31.66 -0.89 12.31
CA SER A 870 -31.05 -1.78 13.29
C SER A 870 -31.52 -1.48 14.69
N TYR A 871 -31.57 -2.50 15.54
CA TYR A 871 -31.84 -2.34 16.94
C TYR A 871 -30.79 -3.07 17.79
N LYS A 872 -30.05 -2.28 18.56
CA LYS A 872 -29.02 -2.76 19.48
C LYS A 872 -29.61 -2.95 20.86
N PHE A 873 -29.53 -4.13 21.44
CA PHE A 873 -30.14 -4.50 22.70
C PHE A 873 -29.19 -5.39 23.53
N LEU A 874 -29.62 -5.82 24.72
CA LEU A 874 -28.84 -6.44 25.79
C LEU A 874 -27.85 -5.46 26.45
N LYS A 875 -27.24 -5.94 27.55
CA LYS A 875 -26.21 -5.18 28.27
C LYS A 875 -25.06 -4.81 27.33
N GLU A 876 -24.57 -3.58 27.41
CA GLU A 876 -23.51 -3.05 26.55
C GLU A 876 -23.86 -3.13 25.04
N LYS A 877 -25.17 -3.20 24.72
CA LYS A 877 -25.65 -3.29 23.32
C LYS A 877 -24.96 -4.40 22.50
N ARG A 878 -24.78 -5.56 23.14
CA ARG A 878 -24.03 -6.70 22.55
C ARG A 878 -24.77 -7.41 21.42
N ALA A 879 -26.09 -7.30 21.36
CA ALA A 879 -26.91 -7.89 20.30
C ALA A 879 -27.45 -6.81 19.35
N THR A 880 -27.43 -7.09 18.07
CA THR A 880 -27.97 -6.23 17.02
C THR A 880 -28.85 -7.07 16.10
N LEU A 881 -30.07 -6.64 15.90
CA LEU A 881 -30.93 -7.11 14.84
C LEU A 881 -30.94 -6.02 13.78
N SER A 882 -30.69 -6.37 12.52
CA SER A 882 -30.73 -5.43 11.43
C SER A 882 -31.50 -5.95 10.23
N VAL A 883 -32.12 -5.02 9.52
CA VAL A 883 -32.83 -5.24 8.27
C VAL A 883 -32.23 -4.28 7.27
N THR A 884 -31.78 -4.80 6.13
CA THR A 884 -31.14 -4.01 5.09
C THR A 884 -31.78 -4.32 3.74
N TRP A 885 -32.26 -3.29 3.06
CA TRP A 885 -32.68 -3.39 1.67
C TRP A 885 -31.60 -2.76 0.79
N ARG A 886 -30.89 -3.60 0.05
CA ARG A 886 -29.85 -3.19 -0.89
C ARG A 886 -30.47 -2.87 -2.24
N ASP A 887 -29.96 -1.85 -2.93
CA ASP A 887 -30.37 -1.38 -4.25
C ASP A 887 -31.88 -1.41 -4.46
N ILE A 888 -32.62 -0.64 -3.64
CA ILE A 888 -34.09 -0.55 -3.65
C ILE A 888 -34.60 -0.25 -5.07
N LEU A 889 -33.86 0.54 -5.84
CA LEU A 889 -34.23 0.95 -7.18
C LEU A 889 -33.86 -0.09 -8.25
N ASN A 890 -33.15 -1.17 -7.90
CA ASN A 890 -32.63 -2.18 -8.82
C ASN A 890 -31.91 -1.55 -10.02
N SER A 891 -31.05 -0.58 -9.74
CA SER A 891 -30.48 0.31 -10.75
C SER A 891 -29.05 -0.03 -11.15
N TYR A 892 -28.46 -1.09 -10.60
CA TYR A 892 -27.09 -1.49 -10.88
C TYR A 892 -26.84 -1.73 -12.39
N LYS A 893 -25.77 -1.16 -12.92
CA LYS A 893 -25.35 -1.26 -14.33
C LYS A 893 -24.01 -1.95 -14.53
N GLY A 894 -23.16 -2.01 -13.51
CA GLY A 894 -21.88 -2.71 -13.51
C GLY A 894 -20.90 -2.23 -14.57
N PHE A 895 -20.84 -0.93 -14.83
CA PHE A 895 -20.02 -0.38 -15.90
C PHE A 895 -18.61 0.01 -15.41
N SER A 896 -17.60 -0.42 -16.18
CA SER A 896 -16.21 0.04 -16.04
C SER A 896 -15.59 0.29 -17.41
N ALA A 897 -14.57 1.18 -17.47
CA ALA A 897 -13.80 1.43 -18.67
C ALA A 897 -12.33 1.63 -18.34
N TYR A 898 -11.46 1.16 -19.25
CA TYR A 898 -10.02 1.35 -19.14
C TYR A 898 -9.36 1.32 -20.51
N SER A 899 -8.12 1.80 -20.62
CA SER A 899 -7.32 1.65 -21.82
C SER A 899 -6.09 0.79 -21.59
N SER A 900 -5.67 0.06 -22.61
CA SER A 900 -4.46 -0.74 -22.60
C SER A 900 -3.83 -0.76 -24.00
N GLY A 901 -2.58 -0.34 -24.11
CA GLY A 901 -1.88 -0.24 -25.40
C GLY A 901 -2.59 0.70 -26.36
N THR A 902 -3.02 0.17 -27.49
CA THR A 902 -3.77 0.89 -28.53
C THR A 902 -5.28 0.68 -28.47
N SER A 903 -5.76 0.06 -27.40
CA SER A 903 -7.16 -0.33 -27.28
C SER A 903 -7.86 0.37 -26.13
N TRP A 904 -9.13 0.65 -26.33
CA TRP A 904 -10.08 1.12 -25.33
C TRP A 904 -11.06 0.02 -25.02
N TYR A 905 -11.32 -0.24 -23.75
CA TYR A 905 -12.22 -1.29 -23.25
C TYR A 905 -13.33 -0.68 -22.43
N GLU A 906 -14.55 -1.12 -22.68
CA GLU A 906 -15.74 -0.85 -21.88
C GLU A 906 -16.33 -2.19 -21.45
N THR A 907 -16.53 -2.39 -20.17
CA THR A 907 -17.05 -3.64 -19.62
C THR A 907 -18.34 -3.37 -18.87
N ARG A 908 -19.33 -4.24 -19.09
CA ARG A 908 -20.56 -4.30 -18.32
C ARG A 908 -20.64 -5.65 -17.63
N SER A 909 -20.71 -5.65 -16.31
CA SER A 909 -20.93 -6.83 -15.48
C SER A 909 -22.37 -6.91 -15.03
N PHE A 910 -22.86 -8.13 -14.86
CA PHE A 910 -24.25 -8.38 -14.44
C PHE A 910 -24.25 -9.04 -13.06
N ARG A 911 -25.11 -8.54 -12.16
CA ARG A 911 -25.35 -9.16 -10.86
C ARG A 911 -26.78 -8.94 -10.41
N GLU A 912 -27.24 -9.75 -9.47
CA GLU A 912 -28.45 -9.46 -8.72
C GLU A 912 -28.11 -8.47 -7.61
N SER A 913 -28.66 -7.26 -7.67
CA SER A 913 -28.30 -6.16 -6.78
C SER A 913 -29.36 -5.84 -5.73
N SER A 914 -30.64 -5.99 -6.08
CA SER A 914 -31.75 -5.71 -5.16
C SER A 914 -31.99 -6.89 -4.22
N LEU A 915 -31.63 -6.74 -2.96
CA LEU A 915 -31.72 -7.78 -1.94
C LEU A 915 -32.24 -7.20 -0.62
N PHE A 916 -33.21 -7.89 -0.04
CA PHE A 916 -33.71 -7.61 1.31
C PHE A 916 -33.10 -8.63 2.27
N VAL A 917 -32.29 -8.17 3.22
CA VAL A 917 -31.50 -9.02 4.13
C VAL A 917 -31.90 -8.72 5.57
N ILE A 918 -32.20 -9.76 6.33
CA ILE A 918 -32.38 -9.71 7.78
C ILE A 918 -31.15 -10.35 8.40
N SER A 919 -30.51 -9.69 9.35
CA SER A 919 -29.33 -10.23 10.03
C SER A 919 -29.38 -9.99 11.55
N PHE A 920 -28.87 -10.97 12.25
CA PHE A 920 -28.64 -10.92 13.69
C PHE A 920 -27.14 -11.00 13.96
N HIS A 921 -26.65 -10.11 14.80
CA HIS A 921 -25.27 -10.08 15.22
C HIS A 921 -25.18 -10.05 16.74
N TYR A 922 -24.37 -10.93 17.33
CA TYR A 922 -24.08 -10.97 18.76
C TYR A 922 -22.56 -10.90 18.99
N ARG A 923 -22.15 -9.94 19.81
CA ARG A 923 -20.76 -9.70 20.18
C ARG A 923 -20.56 -9.96 21.67
N PHE A 924 -19.53 -10.72 21.97
CA PHE A 924 -19.05 -10.92 23.31
C PHE A 924 -17.61 -10.41 23.42
N SER A 925 -17.31 -9.62 24.43
CA SER A 925 -15.95 -9.19 24.73
C SER A 925 -15.75 -9.21 26.25
N ALA A 926 -14.59 -9.68 26.70
CA ALA A 926 -14.15 -9.63 28.08
C ALA A 926 -12.67 -9.22 28.13
N PHE A 927 -12.35 -8.31 29.02
CA PHE A 927 -11.03 -7.74 29.24
C PHE A 927 -10.64 -7.91 30.70
N ASN A 928 -9.43 -8.46 30.96
CA ASN A 928 -8.83 -8.57 32.29
C ASN A 928 -7.43 -7.96 32.27
#